data_494a7556d76fc9e631ece58d3bbb24d0
#
_entry.id   494a7556d76fc9e631ece58d3bbb24d0
#
_cell.length_a   1.000
_cell.length_b   1.000
_cell.length_c   1.000
_cell.angle_alpha   90.00
_cell.angle_beta   90.00
_cell.angle_gamma   90.00
#
_symmetry.space_group_name_H-M   'P 1'
#
loop_
_entity.id
_entity.type
_entity.pdbx_description
1 polymer ?
#
loop_
_entity_poly.entity_id
_entity_poly.type
_entity_poly.pdbx_seq_one_letter_code
_entity_poly.pdbx_strand_id
1 'polypeptide(L)'
;MSAIYDKGTDCVYISAKELAEFISRGGDIGAKDSRGNKNGKTIVSHKLWQKKPNILDSYAFTTISEGTKITVFSYPECLHKMEKGYSIDYIYTVDYSLDIIDNGQLEVALKTAVCAGYIMCERLGLTEIEANVSFYREGSDEAREFKQVISYEDLKGNFELMIALFSPFAKIIKDKGSNVTEQLSSLRFPFEGGPREGQRDFIIDTFRAIKSRKRLVVQAPTGIGKTMASLYPALKSIGCGDADKVFYFTGKTTTALSALNAIDIMRNQIPDLRSIHISSKDKCCVSFKPGDRRRCEPKYCHRTKSYFDKINVALLDLLENYRTYTKEIIDEIAQRYEVCSYELSLELSEWCELVVCDYNYLFDLNAYLRRYFEIMPEADFIFLFDESHNLPDRAREMYSVTLQKSDFEGIKNKYPQIDEFTVACQGILSEFDTYYQLAMSEKMEINDTLCGFYINSQLSDDFILPYLDMIEACKKVFRKSLDDDEVNEIYLNLKKLRSVCEIYDKRFTTYIEAVGDEVKLRIMCLDPSFMLDACMKKGICSILFSATLTPLEYFSDVLGCEKSNTLSLKSPFPPENQCLICISNVSTRFDDRDKSATNIANIIRAMIAGKSGNYIVYFPSYSYLMQVMEIFKEKYPKIPVTAQSRSMSEKAKKEFLDSFDEKKEGTLVGFCVMGGSFSEGIDLRGERLIGAMIVGVGLPTISTELNIVKEYFDKTRENGYAYTYTYPGMNKVLQAAGRVIRSENERGVVLLVDDRFASPEYKMIIPEYWSHMKYLTNARDLLDTVTKFWKK
;
A
#
# COMPACT_ATOMS: atom_id res chain seq x y z
N MET A 1 4.51 2.24 22.34
CA MET A 1 5.20 1.85 23.60
C MET A 1 6.65 1.53 23.27
N SER A 2 7.62 2.15 23.93
CA SER A 2 9.05 1.89 23.70
C SER A 2 9.62 0.90 24.74
N ALA A 3 8.80 -0.06 25.18
CA ALA A 3 9.31 -1.11 26.05
C ALA A 3 10.28 -2.01 25.26
N ILE A 4 11.42 -2.33 25.87
CA ILE A 4 12.54 -3.01 25.20
C ILE A 4 12.96 -4.21 26.03
N TYR A 5 13.17 -5.35 25.37
CA TYR A 5 13.79 -6.49 25.99
C TYR A 5 15.30 -6.47 25.76
N ASP A 6 16.06 -6.57 26.84
CA ASP A 6 17.51 -6.76 26.81
C ASP A 6 17.86 -8.21 27.12
N LYS A 7 18.42 -8.89 26.13
CA LYS A 7 18.84 -10.30 26.23
C LYS A 7 19.96 -10.51 27.25
N GLY A 8 20.82 -9.49 27.44
CA GLY A 8 21.97 -9.62 28.37
C GLY A 8 21.54 -9.66 29.82
N THR A 9 20.48 -8.94 30.19
CA THR A 9 19.93 -8.89 31.55
C THR A 9 18.68 -9.75 31.75
N ASP A 10 18.16 -10.35 30.66
CA ASP A 10 16.86 -11.05 30.57
C ASP A 10 15.70 -10.21 31.16
N CYS A 11 15.64 -8.95 30.80
CA CYS A 11 14.74 -7.97 31.38
C CYS A 11 14.01 -7.13 30.34
N VAL A 12 12.74 -6.80 30.63
CA VAL A 12 11.95 -5.83 29.86
C VAL A 12 12.05 -4.46 30.53
N TYR A 13 12.46 -3.45 29.82
CA TYR A 13 12.61 -2.07 30.25
C TYR A 13 11.49 -1.20 29.71
N ILE A 14 10.90 -0.35 30.55
CA ILE A 14 9.87 0.63 30.18
C ILE A 14 10.03 1.88 31.02
N SER A 15 9.83 3.07 30.41
CA SER A 15 9.78 4.30 31.22
C SER A 15 8.48 4.44 32.01
N ALA A 16 8.52 5.13 33.15
CA ALA A 16 7.34 5.43 33.97
C ALA A 16 6.24 6.11 33.16
N LYS A 17 6.61 7.05 32.29
CA LYS A 17 5.68 7.74 31.38
C LYS A 17 5.01 6.80 30.39
N GLU A 18 5.77 5.96 29.71
CA GLU A 18 5.22 5.03 28.74
C GLU A 18 4.35 3.95 29.36
N LEU A 19 4.72 3.48 30.55
CA LEU A 19 3.88 2.57 31.33
C LEU A 19 2.54 3.24 31.69
N ALA A 20 2.57 4.47 32.19
CA ALA A 20 1.37 5.23 32.53
C ALA A 20 0.50 5.50 31.27
N GLU A 21 1.10 5.92 30.15
CA GLU A 21 0.38 6.13 28.88
C GLU A 21 -0.29 4.85 28.38
N PHE A 22 0.38 3.71 28.48
CA PHE A 22 -0.14 2.43 28.02
C PHE A 22 -1.31 1.91 28.87
N ILE A 23 -1.21 2.06 30.19
CA ILE A 23 -2.22 1.59 31.14
C ILE A 23 -3.44 2.52 31.19
N SER A 24 -3.25 3.85 31.04
CA SER A 24 -4.30 4.85 31.13
C SER A 24 -4.97 5.16 29.78
N ARG A 25 -4.85 4.26 28.81
CA ARG A 25 -5.62 4.38 27.56
C ARG A 25 -7.11 4.36 27.89
N GLY A 26 -7.83 5.38 27.45
CA GLY A 26 -9.26 5.47 27.67
C GLY A 26 -9.94 6.42 26.69
N GLY A 27 -11.25 6.27 26.50
CA GLY A 27 -12.10 7.14 25.71
C GLY A 27 -12.34 6.69 24.27
N ASP A 28 -12.85 7.61 23.47
CA ASP A 28 -13.44 7.37 22.15
C ASP A 28 -12.48 7.61 20.99
N ILE A 29 -12.66 6.91 19.85
CA ILE A 29 -12.05 7.33 18.57
C ILE A 29 -12.84 8.51 18.02
N GLY A 30 -12.15 9.55 17.53
CA GLY A 30 -12.77 10.69 16.84
C GLY A 30 -13.45 11.71 17.76
N ALA A 31 -13.46 11.52 19.08
CA ALA A 31 -13.57 12.64 19.98
C ALA A 31 -12.48 13.61 19.56
N LYS A 32 -12.80 14.92 19.44
CA LYS A 32 -11.77 15.94 19.23
C LYS A 32 -10.75 15.72 20.33
N ASP A 33 -9.70 15.04 19.91
CA ASP A 33 -8.64 14.76 20.82
C ASP A 33 -7.96 16.09 21.03
N SER A 34 -8.39 16.81 22.06
CA SER A 34 -7.63 17.87 22.68
C SER A 34 -6.22 17.40 23.04
N ARG A 35 -6.07 16.07 23.02
CA ARG A 35 -4.83 15.38 23.26
C ARG A 35 -3.97 15.37 22.03
N GLY A 36 -3.73 16.34 21.28
CA GLY A 36 -2.72 16.37 20.20
C GLY A 36 -2.15 14.97 19.93
N ASN A 37 -3.06 13.98 19.88
CA ASN A 37 -2.72 12.66 20.33
C ASN A 37 -2.01 11.93 19.24
N LYS A 38 -0.76 12.07 19.32
CA LYS A 38 0.21 11.06 18.95
C LYS A 38 0.13 9.88 19.94
N ASN A 39 -1.04 9.58 20.49
CA ASN A 39 -1.29 8.51 21.42
C ASN A 39 -1.22 7.19 20.69
N GLY A 40 -0.41 6.31 21.19
CA GLY A 40 -0.27 4.95 20.73
C GLY A 40 1.05 4.71 20.02
N LYS A 41 2.13 5.23 20.56
CA LYS A 41 3.47 4.81 20.15
C LYS A 41 3.88 3.60 20.94
N THR A 42 3.56 2.41 20.44
CA THR A 42 4.24 1.21 20.90
C THR A 42 5.37 0.92 19.93
N ILE A 43 6.58 1.33 20.27
CA ILE A 43 7.77 1.03 19.49
C ILE A 43 8.65 0.10 20.29
N VAL A 44 8.87 -1.07 19.75
CA VAL A 44 9.95 -1.95 20.20
C VAL A 44 11.15 -1.68 19.30
N SER A 45 12.00 -0.74 19.66
CA SER A 45 13.23 -0.47 18.93
C SER A 45 14.44 -0.92 19.75
N HIS A 46 15.21 -1.84 19.19
CA HIS A 46 16.42 -2.37 19.81
C HIS A 46 17.59 -1.36 19.82
N LYS A 47 17.58 -0.36 18.94
CA LYS A 47 18.72 0.55 18.71
C LYS A 47 18.76 1.79 19.61
N LEU A 48 17.62 2.27 20.12
CA LEU A 48 17.59 3.46 20.98
C LEU A 48 18.32 3.27 22.30
N TRP A 49 18.44 2.02 22.75
CA TRP A 49 19.03 1.67 24.04
C TRP A 49 20.57 1.57 24.02
N GLN A 50 21.17 1.21 22.92
CA GLN A 50 22.64 1.10 22.84
C GLN A 50 23.38 2.43 23.04
N LYS A 51 22.67 3.57 23.00
CA LYS A 51 23.25 4.91 23.15
C LYS A 51 23.22 5.50 24.58
N LYS A 52 22.52 4.89 25.55
CA LYS A 52 22.39 5.47 26.92
C LYS A 52 22.49 4.42 28.06
N PRO A 53 23.60 3.71 28.23
CA PRO A 53 23.70 2.71 29.32
C PRO A 53 23.79 3.28 30.73
N ASN A 54 24.19 4.54 30.92
CA ASN A 54 24.52 5.09 32.25
C ASN A 54 23.36 5.76 33.03
N ILE A 55 22.16 5.89 32.44
CA ILE A 55 21.00 6.54 33.09
C ILE A 55 20.18 5.55 33.91
N LEU A 56 20.27 4.26 33.62
CA LEU A 56 19.47 3.21 34.23
C LEU A 56 19.79 2.96 35.73
N ASP A 57 21.04 3.15 36.13
CA ASP A 57 21.48 2.76 37.47
C ASP A 57 21.01 3.70 38.57
N SER A 58 20.56 4.90 38.27
CA SER A 58 20.22 5.89 39.29
C SER A 58 18.74 6.00 39.65
N TYR A 59 17.78 5.71 38.75
CA TYR A 59 16.34 5.92 38.94
C TYR A 59 15.51 4.79 38.34
N ALA A 60 15.84 3.56 38.61
CA ALA A 60 15.14 2.39 38.12
C ALA A 60 14.75 1.44 39.26
N PHE A 61 13.61 0.78 39.13
CA PHE A 61 13.16 -0.28 40.01
C PHE A 61 12.84 -1.55 39.18
N THR A 62 13.37 -2.66 39.63
CA THR A 62 13.18 -3.95 38.94
C THR A 62 12.30 -4.86 39.76
N THR A 63 11.26 -5.37 39.15
CA THR A 63 10.35 -6.34 39.78
C THR A 63 10.22 -7.58 38.88
N ILE A 64 9.67 -8.67 39.43
CA ILE A 64 9.32 -9.87 38.70
C ILE A 64 7.83 -10.07 38.77
N SER A 65 7.16 -10.08 37.63
CA SER A 65 5.73 -10.34 37.54
C SER A 65 5.49 -11.46 36.52
N GLU A 66 4.72 -12.49 36.89
CA GLU A 66 4.43 -13.67 36.08
C GLU A 66 5.68 -14.33 35.45
N GLY A 67 6.81 -14.33 36.20
CA GLY A 67 8.07 -14.88 35.73
C GLY A 67 8.85 -14.00 34.75
N THR A 68 8.36 -12.81 34.45
CA THR A 68 9.03 -11.82 33.59
C THR A 68 9.66 -10.74 34.46
N LYS A 69 10.96 -10.49 34.27
CA LYS A 69 11.68 -9.40 34.92
C LYS A 69 11.40 -8.09 34.20
N ILE A 70 10.87 -7.12 34.90
CA ILE A 70 10.46 -5.81 34.37
C ILE A 70 11.20 -4.73 35.15
N THR A 71 11.86 -3.84 34.43
CA THR A 71 12.51 -2.66 34.99
C THR A 71 11.76 -1.40 34.53
N VAL A 72 11.20 -0.68 35.47
CA VAL A 72 10.61 0.63 35.23
C VAL A 72 11.64 1.69 35.63
N PHE A 73 11.85 2.68 34.75
CA PHE A 73 12.79 3.77 34.98
C PHE A 73 12.13 5.13 34.79
N SER A 74 12.66 6.12 35.52
CA SER A 74 12.26 7.51 35.43
C SER A 74 13.49 8.40 35.27
N TYR A 75 13.32 9.55 34.62
CA TYR A 75 14.41 10.50 34.40
C TYR A 75 14.71 11.32 35.67
N PRO A 76 15.99 11.57 35.97
CA PRO A 76 16.42 12.21 37.22
C PRO A 76 16.03 13.68 37.39
N GLU A 77 15.62 14.33 36.31
CA GLU A 77 15.31 15.78 36.30
C GLU A 77 14.09 16.17 37.12
N CYS A 78 13.31 15.17 37.59
CA CYS A 78 12.04 15.38 38.27
C CYS A 78 12.14 15.37 39.79
N LEU A 79 13.31 15.07 40.40
CA LEU A 79 13.42 14.95 41.86
C LEU A 79 14.02 16.20 42.50
N HIS A 80 13.30 16.80 43.43
CA HIS A 80 13.74 17.94 44.22
C HIS A 80 13.76 17.64 45.70
N LYS A 81 14.85 18.00 46.38
CA LYS A 81 14.94 17.94 47.82
C LYS A 81 14.34 19.21 48.41
N MET A 82 13.35 19.05 49.29
CA MET A 82 12.67 20.14 49.96
C MET A 82 13.19 20.30 51.41
N GLU A 83 12.77 21.37 52.12
CA GLU A 83 13.09 21.55 53.56
C GLU A 83 12.53 20.41 54.45
N LYS A 84 11.41 19.85 54.05
CA LYS A 84 10.78 18.70 54.72
C LYS A 84 10.41 17.63 53.72
N GLY A 85 11.40 16.82 53.29
CA GLY A 85 11.15 15.67 52.41
C GLY A 85 11.65 15.84 50.97
N TYR A 86 10.96 15.20 50.01
CA TYR A 86 11.27 15.23 48.60
C TYR A 86 10.00 15.44 47.80
N SER A 87 10.11 16.15 46.67
CA SER A 87 9.06 16.26 45.66
C SER A 87 9.50 15.66 44.33
N ILE A 88 8.54 15.21 43.54
CA ILE A 88 8.69 14.84 42.15
C ILE A 88 7.86 15.79 41.31
N ASP A 89 8.53 16.50 40.43
CA ASP A 89 7.93 17.52 39.60
C ASP A 89 7.91 17.09 38.13
N TYR A 90 6.71 17.00 37.54
CA TYR A 90 6.52 16.76 36.11
C TYR A 90 5.93 18.00 35.45
N ILE A 91 6.61 18.49 34.43
CA ILE A 91 6.21 19.68 33.69
C ILE A 91 5.79 19.26 32.28
N TYR A 92 4.59 19.65 31.91
CA TYR A 92 4.03 19.43 30.56
C TYR A 92 3.75 20.77 29.87
N THR A 93 4.22 20.95 28.66
CA THR A 93 3.91 22.12 27.85
C THR A 93 2.78 21.77 26.88
N VAL A 94 1.76 22.61 26.79
CA VAL A 94 0.60 22.44 25.91
C VAL A 94 0.40 23.69 25.05
N ASP A 95 -0.07 23.51 23.82
CA ASP A 95 -0.31 24.58 22.83
C ASP A 95 -1.77 25.09 22.81
N TYR A 96 -2.58 24.67 23.79
CA TYR A 96 -3.99 25.02 23.94
C TYR A 96 -4.29 25.56 25.34
N SER A 97 -5.53 26.06 25.54
CA SER A 97 -5.96 26.59 26.83
C SER A 97 -5.91 25.55 27.96
N LEU A 98 -5.40 25.92 29.12
CA LEU A 98 -5.28 25.04 30.27
C LEU A 98 -6.62 24.54 30.82
N ASP A 99 -7.73 25.21 30.51
CA ASP A 99 -9.09 24.77 30.84
C ASP A 99 -9.52 23.53 30.11
N ILE A 100 -8.81 23.17 29.02
CA ILE A 100 -9.13 22.03 28.12
C ILE A 100 -8.36 20.78 28.56
N ILE A 101 -7.50 20.84 29.59
CA ILE A 101 -6.81 19.65 30.09
C ILE A 101 -7.85 18.63 30.56
N ASP A 102 -7.91 17.50 29.83
CA ASP A 102 -8.87 16.45 30.14
C ASP A 102 -8.39 15.53 31.27
N ASN A 103 -9.34 14.81 31.85
CA ASN A 103 -9.05 13.89 32.95
C ASN A 103 -8.04 12.80 32.54
N GLY A 104 -8.01 12.37 31.27
CA GLY A 104 -7.09 11.33 30.81
C GLY A 104 -5.64 11.82 30.78
N GLN A 105 -5.39 13.08 30.37
CA GLN A 105 -4.04 13.67 30.38
C GLN A 105 -3.54 13.82 31.83
N LEU A 106 -4.41 14.29 32.70
CA LEU A 106 -4.09 14.42 34.13
C LEU A 106 -3.82 13.04 34.73
N GLU A 107 -4.62 12.03 34.43
CA GLU A 107 -4.41 10.67 34.89
C GLU A 107 -3.06 10.08 34.48
N VAL A 108 -2.68 10.22 33.18
CA VAL A 108 -1.36 9.80 32.69
C VAL A 108 -0.24 10.51 33.44
N ALA A 109 -0.36 11.82 33.63
CA ALA A 109 0.65 12.63 34.32
C ALA A 109 0.79 12.22 35.80
N LEU A 110 -0.32 12.03 36.48
CA LEU A 110 -0.34 11.56 37.88
C LEU A 110 0.22 10.14 38.01
N LYS A 111 -0.16 9.20 37.14
CA LYS A 111 0.38 7.84 37.16
C LYS A 111 1.88 7.81 36.84
N THR A 112 2.35 8.71 35.99
CA THR A 112 3.80 8.88 35.75
C THR A 112 4.51 9.32 37.04
N ALA A 113 3.95 10.31 37.73
CA ALA A 113 4.50 10.79 39.00
C ALA A 113 4.43 9.72 40.10
N VAL A 114 3.37 8.92 40.15
CA VAL A 114 3.23 7.79 41.08
C VAL A 114 4.31 6.74 40.85
N CYS A 115 4.57 6.35 39.59
CA CYS A 115 5.65 5.41 39.28
C CYS A 115 7.01 5.92 39.72
N ALA A 116 7.32 7.16 39.39
CA ALA A 116 8.57 7.78 39.78
C ALA A 116 8.68 7.92 41.33
N GLY A 117 7.57 8.31 41.97
CA GLY A 117 7.45 8.40 43.45
C GLY A 117 7.76 7.10 44.14
N TYR A 118 7.16 6.01 43.69
CA TYR A 118 7.45 4.68 44.21
C TYR A 118 8.96 4.30 44.07
N ILE A 119 9.52 4.48 42.89
CA ILE A 119 10.95 4.21 42.65
C ILE A 119 11.84 4.98 43.61
N MET A 120 11.50 6.23 43.89
CA MET A 120 12.27 7.10 44.78
C MET A 120 12.09 6.75 46.24
N CYS A 121 10.86 6.43 46.68
CA CYS A 121 10.61 5.98 48.05
C CYS A 121 11.36 4.71 48.38
N GLU A 122 11.34 3.72 47.49
CA GLU A 122 12.12 2.47 47.61
C GLU A 122 13.62 2.74 47.74
N ARG A 123 14.12 3.67 46.94
CA ARG A 123 15.57 3.94 46.90
C ARG A 123 16.08 4.73 48.08
N LEU A 124 15.28 5.69 48.56
CA LEU A 124 15.66 6.62 49.63
C LEU A 124 15.11 6.24 51.00
N GLY A 125 14.29 5.18 51.09
CA GLY A 125 13.64 4.74 52.31
C GLY A 125 12.61 5.76 52.79
N LEU A 126 11.85 6.40 51.88
CA LEU A 126 10.85 7.41 52.24
C LEU A 126 9.49 6.75 52.50
N THR A 127 8.74 7.32 53.45
CA THR A 127 7.39 6.91 53.82
C THR A 127 6.30 7.64 53.03
N GLU A 128 6.65 8.75 52.40
CA GLU A 128 5.77 9.57 51.59
C GLU A 128 6.60 10.46 50.66
N ILE A 129 5.99 10.97 49.58
CA ILE A 129 6.59 11.93 48.67
C ILE A 129 5.53 12.88 48.12
N GLU A 130 5.89 14.15 47.90
CA GLU A 130 5.03 15.09 47.22
C GLU A 130 5.15 14.92 45.68
N ALA A 131 4.03 14.67 44.99
CA ALA A 131 3.96 14.59 43.55
C ALA A 131 3.35 15.90 43.00
N ASN A 132 4.11 16.59 42.17
CA ASN A 132 3.71 17.84 41.53
C ASN A 132 3.61 17.65 40.03
N VAL A 133 2.46 17.94 39.45
CA VAL A 133 2.23 17.91 38.00
C VAL A 133 1.80 19.29 37.55
N SER A 134 2.56 19.90 36.69
CA SER A 134 2.32 21.25 36.18
C SER A 134 2.14 21.24 34.66
N PHE A 135 1.09 21.90 34.18
CA PHE A 135 0.84 22.12 32.76
C PHE A 135 1.03 23.61 32.48
N TYR A 136 1.93 23.92 31.53
CA TYR A 136 2.22 25.27 31.07
C TYR A 136 1.69 25.45 29.68
N ARG A 137 1.11 26.62 29.38
CA ARG A 137 0.73 26.99 28.03
C ARG A 137 1.95 27.51 27.30
N GLU A 138 2.19 27.02 26.08
CA GLU A 138 3.30 27.45 25.24
C GLU A 138 3.22 28.96 24.95
N GLY A 139 4.30 29.70 25.23
CA GLY A 139 4.37 31.16 25.02
C GLY A 139 3.64 31.99 26.08
N SER A 140 3.22 31.43 27.21
CA SER A 140 2.64 32.15 28.33
C SER A 140 3.17 31.65 29.68
N ASP A 141 3.08 32.50 30.71
CA ASP A 141 3.44 32.15 32.10
C ASP A 141 2.27 31.48 32.83
N GLU A 142 1.16 31.18 32.13
CA GLU A 142 0.02 30.51 32.73
C GLU A 142 0.35 29.06 33.02
N ALA A 143 0.09 28.62 34.28
CA ALA A 143 0.28 27.24 34.69
C ALA A 143 -0.94 26.71 35.44
N ARG A 144 -1.24 25.43 35.24
CA ARG A 144 -2.19 24.70 36.08
C ARG A 144 -1.44 23.60 36.84
N GLU A 145 -1.41 23.68 38.15
CA GLU A 145 -0.62 22.81 39.01
C GLU A 145 -1.53 21.89 39.84
N PHE A 146 -1.07 20.63 39.96
CA PHE A 146 -1.69 19.60 40.79
C PHE A 146 -0.62 19.08 41.75
N LYS A 147 -0.86 19.20 43.04
CA LYS A 147 0.07 18.80 44.10
C LYS A 147 -0.62 17.83 45.04
N GLN A 148 0.03 16.74 45.35
CA GLN A 148 -0.49 15.71 46.24
C GLN A 148 0.65 15.03 46.98
N VAL A 149 0.56 14.95 48.30
CA VAL A 149 1.44 14.06 49.10
C VAL A 149 0.85 12.68 49.06
N ILE A 150 1.65 11.70 48.65
CA ILE A 150 1.22 10.32 48.47
C ILE A 150 2.05 9.41 49.41
N SER A 151 1.36 8.56 50.16
CA SER A 151 2.01 7.60 51.03
C SER A 151 2.73 6.51 50.27
N TYR A 152 3.77 5.92 50.85
CA TYR A 152 4.48 4.79 50.27
C TYR A 152 3.54 3.61 49.93
N GLU A 153 2.60 3.29 50.82
CA GLU A 153 1.65 2.18 50.57
C GLU A 153 0.72 2.46 49.39
N ASP A 154 0.25 3.71 49.21
CA ASP A 154 -0.56 4.08 48.04
C ASP A 154 0.26 4.05 46.75
N LEU A 155 1.50 4.54 46.78
CA LEU A 155 2.42 4.50 45.67
C LEU A 155 2.69 3.04 45.26
N LYS A 156 2.96 2.16 46.25
CA LYS A 156 3.23 0.74 46.02
C LYS A 156 2.02 0.04 45.39
N GLY A 157 0.84 0.21 45.99
CA GLY A 157 -0.39 -0.41 45.47
C GLY A 157 -0.71 -0.01 44.03
N ASN A 158 -0.57 1.28 43.71
CA ASN A 158 -0.75 1.76 42.34
C ASN A 158 0.32 1.22 41.37
N PHE A 159 1.59 1.20 41.76
CA PHE A 159 2.68 0.66 40.96
C PHE A 159 2.49 -0.84 40.68
N GLU A 160 2.17 -1.64 41.71
CA GLU A 160 1.92 -3.06 41.58
C GLU A 160 0.73 -3.34 40.64
N LEU A 161 -0.34 -2.55 40.71
CA LEU A 161 -1.47 -2.66 39.80
C LEU A 161 -1.05 -2.35 38.35
N MET A 162 -0.27 -1.30 38.14
CA MET A 162 0.22 -0.97 36.78
C MET A 162 1.13 -2.06 36.21
N ILE A 163 2.00 -2.64 37.02
CA ILE A 163 2.85 -3.77 36.62
C ILE A 163 2.01 -5.00 36.31
N ALA A 164 1.00 -5.33 37.10
CA ALA A 164 0.11 -6.47 36.86
C ALA A 164 -0.62 -6.33 35.49
N LEU A 165 -1.12 -5.14 35.19
CA LEU A 165 -1.77 -4.87 33.90
C LEU A 165 -0.80 -4.91 32.71
N PHE A 166 0.45 -4.56 32.91
CA PHE A 166 1.48 -4.57 31.87
C PHE A 166 2.16 -5.95 31.69
N SER A 167 2.20 -6.77 32.73
CA SER A 167 2.95 -8.04 32.77
C SER A 167 2.68 -8.97 31.57
N PRO A 168 1.44 -9.21 31.13
CA PRO A 168 1.20 -10.07 29.96
C PRO A 168 1.86 -9.53 28.69
N PHE A 169 1.86 -8.22 28.51
CA PHE A 169 2.52 -7.57 27.38
C PHE A 169 4.04 -7.62 27.49
N ALA A 170 4.59 -7.47 28.71
CA ALA A 170 6.02 -7.61 28.96
C ALA A 170 6.52 -9.02 28.60
N LYS A 171 5.74 -10.07 28.92
CA LYS A 171 6.04 -11.44 28.52
C LYS A 171 6.10 -11.57 27.00
N ILE A 172 5.12 -11.01 26.28
CA ILE A 172 5.10 -11.02 24.80
C ILE A 172 6.31 -10.28 24.22
N ILE A 173 6.73 -9.16 24.82
CA ILE A 173 7.91 -8.39 24.41
C ILE A 173 9.19 -9.22 24.64
N LYS A 174 9.30 -9.91 25.78
CA LYS A 174 10.40 -10.82 26.07
C LYS A 174 10.48 -11.98 25.06
N ASP A 175 9.36 -12.65 24.81
CA ASP A 175 9.28 -13.77 23.85
C ASP A 175 9.64 -13.29 22.42
N LYS A 176 9.21 -12.10 22.03
CA LYS A 176 9.59 -11.48 20.76
C LYS A 176 11.10 -11.25 20.68
N GLY A 177 11.69 -10.65 21.70
CA GLY A 177 13.12 -10.32 21.71
C GLY A 177 14.04 -11.53 21.84
N SER A 178 13.59 -12.62 22.44
CA SER A 178 14.36 -13.87 22.60
C SER A 178 14.04 -14.89 21.51
N ASN A 179 12.84 -15.45 21.55
CA ASN A 179 12.46 -16.61 20.75
C ASN A 179 12.34 -16.27 19.25
N VAL A 180 11.63 -15.18 18.90
CA VAL A 180 11.43 -14.81 17.50
C VAL A 180 12.76 -14.46 16.84
N THR A 181 13.62 -13.71 17.54
CA THR A 181 14.95 -13.36 17.02
C THR A 181 15.81 -14.59 16.76
N GLU A 182 15.80 -15.57 17.66
CA GLU A 182 16.54 -16.82 17.49
C GLU A 182 15.99 -17.67 16.35
N GLN A 183 14.65 -17.82 16.27
CA GLN A 183 13.98 -18.54 15.18
C GLN A 183 14.32 -17.92 13.83
N LEU A 184 14.24 -16.59 13.71
CA LEU A 184 14.55 -15.89 12.46
C LEU A 184 16.03 -15.97 12.09
N SER A 185 16.95 -15.88 13.03
CA SER A 185 18.39 -16.01 12.77
C SER A 185 18.77 -17.42 12.28
N SER A 186 18.10 -18.43 12.81
CA SER A 186 18.31 -19.84 12.44
C SER A 186 17.48 -20.30 11.24
N LEU A 187 16.58 -19.45 10.71
CA LEU A 187 15.67 -19.78 9.62
C LEU A 187 16.41 -20.32 8.40
N ARG A 188 15.97 -21.47 7.89
CA ARG A 188 16.49 -22.12 6.67
C ARG A 188 15.44 -22.02 5.57
N PHE A 189 15.90 -22.11 4.34
CA PHE A 189 15.00 -22.15 3.19
C PHE A 189 14.07 -23.36 3.28
N PRO A 190 12.73 -23.20 3.15
CA PRO A 190 11.77 -24.20 3.63
C PRO A 190 11.56 -25.41 2.70
N PHE A 191 12.17 -25.43 1.52
CA PHE A 191 11.98 -26.52 0.55
C PHE A 191 13.19 -27.45 0.54
N GLU A 192 12.92 -28.77 0.46
CA GLU A 192 13.93 -29.80 0.24
C GLU A 192 14.62 -29.58 -1.12
N GLY A 193 15.94 -29.70 -1.17
CA GLY A 193 16.74 -29.40 -2.36
C GLY A 193 17.19 -27.93 -2.48
N GLY A 194 16.71 -27.05 -1.60
CA GLY A 194 17.11 -25.64 -1.58
C GLY A 194 16.43 -24.78 -2.66
N PRO A 195 16.88 -23.54 -2.83
CA PRO A 195 16.34 -22.64 -3.83
C PRO A 195 16.78 -23.04 -5.26
N ARG A 196 15.88 -22.85 -6.24
CA ARG A 196 16.19 -22.97 -7.68
C ARG A 196 17.27 -21.97 -8.09
N GLU A 197 17.93 -22.16 -9.21
CA GLU A 197 19.08 -21.34 -9.65
C GLU A 197 18.76 -19.84 -9.60
N GLY A 198 17.85 -19.31 -10.38
CA GLY A 198 17.48 -17.88 -10.35
C GLY A 198 16.86 -17.42 -9.03
N GLN A 199 16.16 -18.29 -8.31
CA GLN A 199 15.64 -17.99 -6.97
C GLN A 199 16.78 -17.79 -5.97
N ARG A 200 17.87 -18.58 -6.08
CA ARG A 200 19.05 -18.44 -5.26
C ARG A 200 19.72 -17.09 -5.47
N ASP A 201 19.85 -16.65 -6.71
CA ASP A 201 20.46 -15.36 -7.05
C ASP A 201 19.64 -14.21 -6.46
N PHE A 202 18.31 -14.28 -6.56
CA PHE A 202 17.42 -13.29 -5.94
C PHE A 202 17.59 -13.23 -4.41
N ILE A 203 17.65 -14.37 -3.74
CA ILE A 203 17.87 -14.44 -2.29
C ILE A 203 19.20 -13.79 -1.91
N ILE A 204 20.29 -14.13 -2.62
CA ILE A 204 21.64 -13.61 -2.35
C ILE A 204 21.68 -12.09 -2.52
N ASP A 205 21.13 -11.59 -3.64
CA ASP A 205 21.16 -10.16 -3.92
C ASP A 205 20.22 -9.36 -3.00
N THR A 206 19.12 -9.96 -2.55
CA THR A 206 18.28 -9.37 -1.49
C THR A 206 19.06 -9.24 -0.18
N PHE A 207 19.78 -10.28 0.27
CA PHE A 207 20.65 -10.18 1.44
C PHE A 207 21.73 -9.10 1.28
N ARG A 208 22.38 -9.03 0.11
CA ARG A 208 23.40 -8.02 -0.18
C ARG A 208 22.81 -6.61 -0.13
N ALA A 209 21.63 -6.40 -0.70
CA ALA A 209 20.93 -5.13 -0.70
C ALA A 209 20.58 -4.69 0.73
N ILE A 210 20.05 -5.59 1.57
CA ILE A 210 19.73 -5.29 2.97
C ILE A 210 21.00 -4.93 3.75
N LYS A 211 22.05 -5.74 3.68
CA LYS A 211 23.33 -5.52 4.37
C LYS A 211 23.99 -4.20 3.95
N SER A 212 23.93 -3.85 2.69
CA SER A 212 24.50 -2.61 2.15
C SER A 212 23.58 -1.40 2.26
N ARG A 213 22.35 -1.58 2.79
CA ARG A 213 21.30 -0.54 2.88
C ARG A 213 21.02 0.13 1.54
N LYS A 214 20.91 -0.68 0.48
CA LYS A 214 20.68 -0.23 -0.90
C LYS A 214 19.36 -0.75 -1.44
N ARG A 215 18.91 -0.14 -2.53
CA ARG A 215 17.76 -0.63 -3.28
C ARG A 215 18.16 -1.69 -4.29
N LEU A 216 17.22 -2.59 -4.58
CA LEU A 216 17.37 -3.62 -5.60
C LEU A 216 16.10 -3.68 -6.45
N VAL A 217 16.25 -3.59 -7.76
CA VAL A 217 15.15 -3.77 -8.73
C VAL A 217 15.34 -5.10 -9.43
N VAL A 218 14.33 -5.98 -9.33
CA VAL A 218 14.44 -7.37 -9.80
C VAL A 218 13.37 -7.68 -10.83
N GLN A 219 13.79 -7.96 -12.05
CA GLN A 219 12.94 -8.62 -13.04
C GLN A 219 12.99 -10.13 -12.80
N ALA A 220 11.92 -10.67 -12.25
CA ALA A 220 11.84 -12.08 -11.87
C ALA A 220 10.64 -12.75 -12.57
N PRO A 221 10.85 -13.55 -13.61
CA PRO A 221 9.78 -14.24 -14.35
C PRO A 221 8.81 -15.00 -13.44
N THR A 222 7.60 -15.26 -13.95
CA THR A 222 6.60 -16.08 -13.25
C THR A 222 7.18 -17.46 -12.90
N GLY A 223 6.73 -18.06 -11.80
CA GLY A 223 7.13 -19.42 -11.40
C GLY A 223 8.46 -19.51 -10.63
N ILE A 224 9.27 -18.45 -10.57
CA ILE A 224 10.56 -18.46 -9.86
C ILE A 224 10.41 -18.45 -8.32
N GLY A 225 9.22 -18.20 -7.81
CA GLY A 225 8.96 -18.12 -6.36
C GLY A 225 9.38 -16.78 -5.74
N LYS A 226 9.05 -15.66 -6.40
CA LYS A 226 9.37 -14.28 -5.99
C LYS A 226 9.08 -13.98 -4.53
N THR A 227 7.90 -14.33 -4.08
CA THR A 227 7.43 -14.06 -2.70
C THR A 227 8.36 -14.69 -1.66
N MET A 228 8.68 -15.97 -1.83
CA MET A 228 9.59 -16.66 -0.93
C MET A 228 11.03 -16.13 -1.03
N ALA A 229 11.50 -15.82 -2.25
CA ALA A 229 12.84 -15.32 -2.49
C ALA A 229 13.08 -13.92 -1.90
N SER A 230 12.03 -13.11 -1.74
CA SER A 230 12.10 -11.79 -1.11
C SER A 230 11.87 -11.86 0.41
N LEU A 231 10.86 -12.62 0.88
CA LEU A 231 10.49 -12.71 2.29
C LEU A 231 11.53 -13.46 3.14
N TYR A 232 12.01 -14.60 2.66
CA TYR A 232 12.97 -15.41 3.41
C TYR A 232 14.22 -14.62 3.86
N PRO A 233 14.94 -13.93 2.95
CA PRO A 233 16.11 -13.15 3.34
C PRO A 233 15.73 -11.93 4.21
N ALA A 234 14.60 -11.27 3.95
CA ALA A 234 14.16 -10.12 4.72
C ALA A 234 13.85 -10.49 6.18
N LEU A 235 13.11 -11.58 6.41
CA LEU A 235 12.81 -12.08 7.75
C LEU A 235 14.05 -12.53 8.49
N LYS A 236 14.94 -13.27 7.82
CA LYS A 236 16.21 -13.70 8.41
C LYS A 236 17.07 -12.52 8.83
N SER A 237 17.03 -11.43 8.07
CA SER A 237 17.76 -10.19 8.39
C SER A 237 17.27 -9.53 9.69
N ILE A 238 15.97 -9.65 10.04
CA ILE A 238 15.47 -9.23 11.38
C ILE A 238 16.18 -10.06 12.46
N GLY A 239 16.22 -11.37 12.31
CA GLY A 239 16.90 -12.26 13.27
C GLY A 239 18.39 -11.99 13.44
N CYS A 240 19.04 -11.49 12.38
CA CYS A 240 20.44 -11.08 12.39
C CYS A 240 20.66 -9.67 12.96
N GLY A 241 19.61 -8.93 13.31
CA GLY A 241 19.69 -7.56 13.82
C GLY A 241 19.94 -6.49 12.74
N ASP A 242 19.73 -6.83 11.47
CA ASP A 242 19.92 -5.88 10.35
C ASP A 242 18.71 -4.96 10.14
N ALA A 243 17.54 -5.35 10.65
CA ALA A 243 16.29 -4.60 10.52
C ALA A 243 15.35 -4.88 11.71
N ASP A 244 14.39 -3.98 11.91
CA ASP A 244 13.38 -4.09 12.96
C ASP A 244 12.06 -4.69 12.45
N LYS A 245 11.69 -4.44 11.18
CA LYS A 245 10.40 -4.86 10.63
C LYS A 245 10.43 -4.92 9.10
N VAL A 246 9.64 -5.82 8.54
CA VAL A 246 9.41 -5.93 7.10
C VAL A 246 8.01 -5.42 6.75
N PHE A 247 7.92 -4.54 5.76
CA PHE A 247 6.69 -4.17 5.09
C PHE A 247 6.67 -4.82 3.70
N TYR A 248 5.61 -5.57 3.43
CA TYR A 248 5.35 -6.18 2.13
C TYR A 248 4.20 -5.44 1.45
N PHE A 249 4.54 -4.63 0.46
CA PHE A 249 3.58 -3.81 -0.27
C PHE A 249 3.10 -4.49 -1.53
N THR A 250 1.78 -4.47 -1.74
CA THR A 250 1.17 -5.07 -2.94
C THR A 250 -0.13 -4.38 -3.29
N GLY A 251 -0.43 -4.26 -4.58
CA GLY A 251 -1.67 -3.65 -5.07
C GLY A 251 -2.88 -4.58 -5.12
N LYS A 252 -2.72 -5.89 -4.79
CA LYS A 252 -3.77 -6.90 -4.99
C LYS A 252 -3.92 -7.82 -3.76
N THR A 253 -5.16 -8.10 -3.38
CA THR A 253 -5.46 -9.00 -2.26
C THR A 253 -4.91 -10.41 -2.48
N THR A 254 -4.91 -10.92 -3.72
CA THR A 254 -4.38 -12.25 -4.04
C THR A 254 -2.88 -12.38 -3.79
N THR A 255 -2.10 -11.33 -4.09
CA THR A 255 -0.66 -11.30 -3.80
C THR A 255 -0.37 -11.11 -2.31
N ALA A 256 -1.23 -10.37 -1.60
CA ALA A 256 -1.14 -10.28 -0.14
C ALA A 256 -1.33 -11.66 0.52
N LEU A 257 -2.32 -12.44 0.08
CA LEU A 257 -2.51 -13.82 0.55
C LEU A 257 -1.32 -14.72 0.22
N SER A 258 -0.68 -14.53 -0.93
CA SER A 258 0.54 -15.29 -1.28
C SER A 258 1.70 -15.01 -0.32
N ALA A 259 1.82 -13.79 0.19
CA ALA A 259 2.82 -13.44 1.21
C ALA A 259 2.52 -14.14 2.55
N LEU A 260 1.26 -14.16 2.99
CA LEU A 260 0.86 -14.88 4.21
C LEU A 260 1.06 -16.40 4.07
N ASN A 261 0.69 -16.97 2.93
CA ASN A 261 0.92 -18.40 2.66
C ASN A 261 2.43 -18.76 2.69
N ALA A 262 3.30 -17.86 2.23
CA ALA A 262 4.75 -18.05 2.33
C ALA A 262 5.22 -18.11 3.80
N ILE A 263 4.60 -17.33 4.69
CA ILE A 263 4.85 -17.42 6.14
C ILE A 263 4.36 -18.76 6.69
N ASP A 264 3.18 -19.21 6.28
CA ASP A 264 2.64 -20.51 6.76
C ASP A 264 3.51 -21.69 6.35
N ILE A 265 4.14 -21.66 5.17
CA ILE A 265 5.13 -22.65 4.74
C ILE A 265 6.35 -22.65 5.68
N MET A 266 6.77 -21.51 6.19
CA MET A 266 7.90 -21.38 7.12
C MET A 266 7.50 -21.57 8.59
N ARG A 267 6.21 -21.68 8.90
CA ARG A 267 5.64 -21.62 10.26
C ARG A 267 6.29 -22.60 11.24
N ASN A 268 6.63 -23.81 10.80
CA ASN A 268 7.29 -24.81 11.66
C ASN A 268 8.68 -24.37 12.16
N GLN A 269 9.35 -23.47 11.44
CA GLN A 269 10.64 -22.94 11.84
C GLN A 269 10.53 -21.62 12.63
N ILE A 270 9.42 -20.91 12.44
CA ILE A 270 9.15 -19.59 13.04
C ILE A 270 7.75 -19.55 13.68
N PRO A 271 7.45 -20.44 14.65
CA PRO A 271 6.12 -20.55 15.24
C PRO A 271 5.65 -19.25 15.91
N ASP A 272 6.56 -18.45 16.45
CA ASP A 272 6.26 -17.25 17.22
C ASP A 272 6.22 -15.96 16.40
N LEU A 273 6.63 -15.99 15.13
CA LEU A 273 6.58 -14.81 14.25
C LEU A 273 5.14 -14.32 14.05
N ARG A 274 4.94 -13.03 14.22
CA ARG A 274 3.66 -12.36 14.00
C ARG A 274 3.63 -11.67 12.65
N SER A 275 2.56 -11.91 11.90
CA SER A 275 2.32 -11.30 10.60
C SER A 275 0.89 -10.81 10.46
N ILE A 276 0.70 -9.65 9.83
CA ILE A 276 -0.61 -9.03 9.65
C ILE A 276 -0.84 -8.58 8.21
N HIS A 277 -2.08 -8.72 7.75
CA HIS A 277 -2.56 -8.08 6.53
C HIS A 277 -3.49 -6.92 6.89
N ILE A 278 -3.03 -5.69 6.65
CA ILE A 278 -3.84 -4.48 6.83
C ILE A 278 -4.72 -4.29 5.60
N SER A 279 -6.01 -4.50 5.77
CA SER A 279 -7.02 -4.21 4.74
C SER A 279 -7.45 -2.74 4.79
N SER A 280 -7.99 -2.22 3.68
CA SER A 280 -8.47 -0.84 3.65
C SER A 280 -9.64 -0.64 4.62
N LYS A 281 -9.77 0.59 5.11
CA LYS A 281 -10.84 0.98 6.03
C LYS A 281 -12.25 0.65 5.48
N ASP A 282 -12.45 0.79 4.17
CA ASP A 282 -13.70 0.47 3.49
C ASP A 282 -14.04 -1.02 3.57
N LYS A 283 -13.04 -1.89 3.47
CA LYS A 283 -13.22 -3.34 3.54
C LYS A 283 -13.42 -3.86 4.97
N CYS A 284 -12.92 -3.15 5.97
CA CYS A 284 -12.99 -3.54 7.38
C CYS A 284 -14.21 -2.97 8.10
N CYS A 285 -14.76 -1.84 7.65
CA CYS A 285 -15.80 -1.12 8.35
C CYS A 285 -17.16 -1.80 8.19
N VAL A 286 -17.70 -2.35 9.26
CA VAL A 286 -19.02 -2.98 9.27
C VAL A 286 -20.19 -1.98 9.25
N SER A 287 -19.93 -0.73 9.64
CA SER A 287 -20.93 0.36 9.63
C SER A 287 -20.96 1.11 8.29
N PHE A 288 -20.02 0.80 7.39
CA PHE A 288 -19.93 1.42 6.07
C PHE A 288 -20.68 0.61 5.03
N LYS A 289 -21.64 1.25 4.36
CA LYS A 289 -22.25 0.72 3.14
C LYS A 289 -21.73 1.50 1.95
N PRO A 290 -21.47 0.86 0.81
CA PRO A 290 -21.11 1.57 -0.41
C PRO A 290 -22.15 2.66 -0.74
N GLY A 291 -21.68 3.90 -0.91
CA GLY A 291 -22.53 5.08 -1.11
C GLY A 291 -22.89 5.87 0.14
N ASP A 292 -22.61 5.34 1.35
CA ASP A 292 -22.83 6.07 2.60
C ASP A 292 -21.54 6.75 3.07
N ARG A 293 -21.67 7.92 3.72
CA ARG A 293 -20.56 8.57 4.41
C ARG A 293 -20.11 7.73 5.61
N ARG A 294 -18.83 7.40 5.67
CA ARG A 294 -18.22 6.79 6.84
C ARG A 294 -18.09 7.80 7.98
N ARG A 295 -18.72 7.52 9.10
CA ARG A 295 -18.72 8.36 10.28
C ARG A 295 -18.05 7.61 11.43
N CYS A 296 -16.79 8.00 11.71
CA CYS A 296 -15.98 7.39 12.78
C CYS A 296 -16.05 8.21 14.07
N GLU A 297 -17.23 8.64 14.44
CA GLU A 297 -17.49 9.36 15.68
C GLU A 297 -18.39 8.52 16.60
N PRO A 298 -18.25 8.63 17.94
CA PRO A 298 -19.03 7.84 18.90
C PRO A 298 -20.55 8.00 18.74
N LYS A 299 -20.98 9.13 18.24
CA LYS A 299 -22.40 9.42 17.93
C LYS A 299 -22.97 8.53 16.84
N TYR A 300 -22.13 8.09 15.86
CA TYR A 300 -22.56 7.35 14.68
C TYR A 300 -22.06 5.91 14.66
N CYS A 301 -20.95 5.62 15.33
CA CYS A 301 -20.35 4.31 15.35
C CYS A 301 -20.06 3.84 16.78
N HIS A 302 -20.82 2.86 17.26
CA HIS A 302 -20.65 2.31 18.62
C HIS A 302 -19.26 1.71 18.84
N ARG A 303 -18.58 1.25 17.80
CA ARG A 303 -17.23 0.68 17.89
C ARG A 303 -16.12 1.71 18.10
N THR A 304 -16.44 2.99 17.98
CA THR A 304 -15.52 4.07 18.33
C THR A 304 -15.68 4.53 19.75
N LYS A 305 -16.82 4.19 20.39
CA LYS A 305 -17.12 4.56 21.77
C LYS A 305 -16.33 3.70 22.76
N SER A 306 -15.68 4.32 23.70
CA SER A 306 -14.82 3.66 24.69
C SER A 306 -13.80 2.68 24.07
N TYR A 307 -13.33 3.02 22.88
CA TYR A 307 -12.41 2.16 22.12
C TYR A 307 -11.12 1.91 22.90
N PHE A 308 -10.55 2.98 23.46
CA PHE A 308 -9.28 2.90 24.17
C PHE A 308 -9.40 2.20 25.52
N ASP A 309 -10.59 2.12 26.11
CA ASP A 309 -10.84 1.34 27.33
C ASP A 309 -10.82 -0.18 27.06
N LYS A 310 -11.10 -0.60 25.81
CA LYS A 310 -11.26 -1.99 25.41
C LYS A 310 -10.06 -2.55 24.65
N ILE A 311 -9.25 -1.68 24.04
CA ILE A 311 -8.24 -2.08 23.05
C ILE A 311 -7.17 -3.02 23.63
N ASN A 312 -6.70 -2.77 24.85
CA ASN A 312 -5.63 -3.59 25.43
C ASN A 312 -6.08 -5.04 25.66
N VAL A 313 -7.35 -5.27 26.04
CA VAL A 313 -7.91 -6.62 26.22
C VAL A 313 -8.05 -7.33 24.86
N ALA A 314 -8.55 -6.62 23.86
CA ALA A 314 -8.68 -7.17 22.50
C ALA A 314 -7.31 -7.49 21.87
N LEU A 315 -6.30 -6.63 22.09
CA LEU A 315 -4.93 -6.88 21.65
C LEU A 315 -4.33 -8.10 22.35
N LEU A 316 -4.53 -8.23 23.66
CA LEU A 316 -3.98 -9.36 24.41
C LEU A 316 -4.56 -10.68 23.92
N ASP A 317 -5.89 -10.77 23.72
CA ASP A 317 -6.54 -11.96 23.13
C ASP A 317 -5.93 -12.34 21.77
N LEU A 318 -5.70 -11.36 20.87
CA LEU A 318 -5.06 -11.60 19.57
C LEU A 318 -3.62 -12.07 19.73
N LEU A 319 -2.83 -11.41 20.57
CA LEU A 319 -1.41 -11.67 20.73
C LEU A 319 -1.10 -13.02 21.39
N GLU A 320 -1.98 -13.50 22.27
CA GLU A 320 -1.85 -14.82 22.92
C GLU A 320 -2.27 -15.95 22.00
N ASN A 321 -3.40 -15.80 21.28
CA ASN A 321 -4.06 -16.90 20.58
C ASN A 321 -3.68 -17.04 19.11
N TYR A 322 -3.16 -16.00 18.47
CA TYR A 322 -2.88 -15.98 17.04
C TYR A 322 -1.45 -15.52 16.72
N ARG A 323 -0.99 -15.84 15.50
CA ARG A 323 0.32 -15.41 14.97
C ARG A 323 0.22 -14.82 13.58
N THR A 324 -0.75 -15.25 12.78
CA THR A 324 -1.11 -14.68 11.47
C THR A 324 -2.46 -13.99 11.60
N TYR A 325 -2.49 -12.68 11.38
CA TYR A 325 -3.68 -11.86 11.57
C TYR A 325 -4.27 -11.50 10.23
N THR A 326 -5.28 -12.28 9.83
CA THR A 326 -6.11 -12.01 8.65
C THR A 326 -7.28 -11.09 9.02
N LYS A 327 -7.94 -10.54 7.99
CA LYS A 327 -9.13 -9.72 8.17
C LYS A 327 -10.21 -10.43 9.00
N GLU A 328 -10.43 -11.71 8.71
CA GLU A 328 -11.47 -12.54 9.35
C GLU A 328 -11.23 -12.68 10.86
N ILE A 329 -10.00 -12.97 11.26
CA ILE A 329 -9.59 -13.09 12.68
C ILE A 329 -9.74 -11.74 13.39
N ILE A 330 -9.29 -10.64 12.75
CA ILE A 330 -9.39 -9.30 13.33
C ILE A 330 -10.85 -8.87 13.47
N ASP A 331 -11.69 -9.16 12.48
CA ASP A 331 -13.13 -8.83 12.50
C ASP A 331 -13.86 -9.60 13.60
N GLU A 332 -13.54 -10.88 13.81
CA GLU A 332 -14.12 -11.72 14.88
C GLU A 332 -13.81 -11.12 16.28
N ILE A 333 -12.54 -10.84 16.54
CA ILE A 333 -12.13 -10.25 17.82
C ILE A 333 -12.67 -8.83 18.00
N ALA A 334 -12.64 -8.02 16.95
CA ALA A 334 -13.23 -6.69 16.96
C ALA A 334 -14.74 -6.69 17.24
N GLN A 335 -15.44 -7.73 16.78
CA GLN A 335 -16.84 -7.92 17.09
C GLN A 335 -17.03 -8.33 18.56
N ARG A 336 -16.22 -9.24 19.08
CA ARG A 336 -16.28 -9.76 20.46
C ARG A 336 -16.09 -8.62 21.48
N TYR A 337 -15.15 -7.72 21.24
CA TYR A 337 -14.83 -6.60 22.14
C TYR A 337 -15.48 -5.27 21.75
N GLU A 338 -16.33 -5.26 20.70
CA GLU A 338 -16.99 -4.05 20.19
C GLU A 338 -16.02 -2.90 19.88
N VAL A 339 -14.90 -3.21 19.26
CA VAL A 339 -13.88 -2.23 18.82
C VAL A 339 -13.83 -2.12 17.29
N CYS A 340 -13.23 -1.04 16.78
CA CYS A 340 -13.06 -0.85 15.34
C CYS A 340 -12.01 -1.81 14.77
N SER A 341 -12.38 -2.70 13.83
CA SER A 341 -11.46 -3.66 13.20
C SER A 341 -10.27 -2.99 12.52
N TYR A 342 -10.50 -1.85 11.86
CA TYR A 342 -9.43 -1.12 11.17
C TYR A 342 -8.40 -0.57 12.15
N GLU A 343 -8.85 0.18 13.18
CA GLU A 343 -7.94 0.73 14.20
C GLU A 343 -7.24 -0.39 14.99
N LEU A 344 -7.96 -1.49 15.32
CA LEU A 344 -7.37 -2.68 15.94
C LEU A 344 -6.26 -3.28 15.06
N SER A 345 -6.46 -3.34 13.73
CA SER A 345 -5.43 -3.83 12.80
C SER A 345 -4.18 -2.95 12.80
N LEU A 346 -4.36 -1.63 12.89
CA LEU A 346 -3.25 -0.69 12.96
C LEU A 346 -2.48 -0.81 14.28
N GLU A 347 -3.16 -0.95 15.42
CA GLU A 347 -2.52 -1.18 16.72
C GLU A 347 -1.76 -2.52 16.74
N LEU A 348 -2.39 -3.58 16.25
CA LEU A 348 -1.80 -4.91 16.20
C LEU A 348 -0.56 -4.97 15.29
N SER A 349 -0.53 -4.16 14.22
CA SER A 349 0.61 -4.11 13.30
C SER A 349 1.92 -3.71 13.98
N GLU A 350 1.85 -2.97 15.09
CA GLU A 350 3.04 -2.58 15.85
C GLU A 350 3.73 -3.78 16.51
N TRP A 351 2.97 -4.82 16.83
CA TRP A 351 3.45 -6.07 17.44
C TRP A 351 3.98 -7.09 16.45
N CYS A 352 3.79 -6.87 15.14
CA CYS A 352 4.17 -7.80 14.07
C CYS A 352 5.56 -7.52 13.51
N GLU A 353 6.29 -8.57 13.14
CA GLU A 353 7.55 -8.49 12.39
C GLU A 353 7.31 -8.24 10.90
N LEU A 354 6.18 -8.74 10.38
CA LEU A 354 5.77 -8.57 9.00
C LEU A 354 4.42 -7.86 8.91
N VAL A 355 4.39 -6.76 8.16
CA VAL A 355 3.16 -6.04 7.80
C VAL A 355 2.95 -6.13 6.29
N VAL A 356 1.87 -6.78 5.88
CA VAL A 356 1.44 -6.86 4.48
C VAL A 356 0.33 -5.83 4.25
N CYS A 357 0.49 -4.95 3.27
CA CYS A 357 -0.48 -3.89 3.02
C CYS A 357 -0.42 -3.34 1.59
N ASP A 358 -1.35 -2.45 1.24
CA ASP A 358 -1.36 -1.77 -0.05
C ASP A 358 -0.28 -0.69 -0.14
N TYR A 359 0.16 -0.36 -1.38
CA TYR A 359 1.11 0.73 -1.66
C TYR A 359 0.69 2.07 -1.06
N ASN A 360 -0.62 2.34 -0.98
CA ASN A 360 -1.16 3.59 -0.43
C ASN A 360 -0.66 3.85 0.99
N TYR A 361 -0.42 2.80 1.77
CA TYR A 361 0.06 2.91 3.15
C TYR A 361 1.49 3.45 3.30
N LEU A 362 2.24 3.58 2.18
CA LEU A 362 3.54 4.26 2.16
C LEU A 362 3.51 5.53 1.30
N PHE A 363 2.83 5.49 0.15
CA PHE A 363 2.98 6.51 -0.89
C PHE A 363 1.86 7.56 -0.92
N ASP A 364 0.64 7.26 -0.45
CA ASP A 364 -0.46 8.22 -0.49
C ASP A 364 -0.22 9.39 0.49
N LEU A 365 -0.49 10.62 0.04
CA LEU A 365 -0.24 11.85 0.80
C LEU A 365 -1.08 11.94 2.10
N ASN A 366 -2.23 11.26 2.16
CA ASN A 366 -3.18 11.35 3.25
C ASN A 366 -3.37 10.03 4.02
N ALA A 367 -3.19 8.89 3.35
CA ALA A 367 -3.50 7.56 3.90
C ALA A 367 -2.26 6.77 4.37
N TYR A 368 -1.04 7.32 4.25
CA TYR A 368 0.16 6.60 4.68
C TYR A 368 0.21 6.36 6.20
N LEU A 369 0.94 5.33 6.60
CA LEU A 369 1.08 4.92 8.01
C LEU A 369 1.98 5.88 8.79
N ARG A 370 1.44 7.05 9.20
CA ARG A 370 2.15 8.08 9.96
C ARG A 370 2.83 7.55 11.21
N ARG A 371 2.20 6.56 11.88
CA ARG A 371 2.74 5.92 13.08
C ARG A 371 4.12 5.30 12.88
N TYR A 372 4.45 4.88 11.65
CA TYR A 372 5.76 4.36 11.29
C TYR A 372 6.64 5.41 10.64
N PHE A 373 6.13 6.14 9.66
CA PHE A 373 6.96 6.89 8.74
C PHE A 373 7.15 8.37 9.10
N GLU A 374 6.44 8.90 10.10
CA GLU A 374 6.69 10.23 10.69
C GLU A 374 7.29 10.13 12.09
N ILE A 375 6.88 9.11 12.85
CA ILE A 375 7.10 9.06 14.29
C ILE A 375 8.36 8.26 14.63
N MET A 376 8.81 7.37 13.73
CA MET A 376 9.94 6.46 13.92
C MET A 376 11.05 6.63 12.89
N PRO A 377 11.64 7.81 12.74
CA PRO A 377 12.65 8.03 11.69
C PRO A 377 13.93 7.20 11.90
N GLU A 378 14.15 6.63 13.08
CA GLU A 378 15.33 5.84 13.42
C GLU A 378 15.12 4.32 13.30
N ALA A 379 13.91 3.85 12.99
CA ALA A 379 13.63 2.43 12.87
C ALA A 379 14.09 1.88 11.51
N ASP A 380 14.69 0.69 11.54
CA ASP A 380 15.23 0.04 10.34
C ASP A 380 14.16 -0.82 9.66
N PHE A 381 13.43 -0.24 8.70
CA PHE A 381 12.41 -0.95 7.92
C PHE A 381 12.95 -1.48 6.60
N ILE A 382 12.63 -2.73 6.27
CA ILE A 382 12.81 -3.31 4.94
C ILE A 382 11.49 -3.19 4.18
N PHE A 383 11.53 -2.65 2.97
CA PHE A 383 10.39 -2.55 2.07
C PHE A 383 10.50 -3.55 0.94
N LEU A 384 9.47 -4.38 0.77
CA LEU A 384 9.32 -5.33 -0.32
C LEU A 384 8.12 -4.89 -1.18
N PHE A 385 8.33 -4.64 -2.47
CA PHE A 385 7.29 -4.20 -3.40
C PHE A 385 7.02 -5.27 -4.45
N ASP A 386 5.94 -6.01 -4.26
CA ASP A 386 5.50 -7.02 -5.23
C ASP A 386 4.66 -6.40 -6.35
N GLU A 387 4.80 -6.91 -7.57
CA GLU A 387 4.17 -6.37 -8.78
C GLU A 387 4.46 -4.87 -8.98
N SER A 388 5.69 -4.46 -8.71
CA SER A 388 6.14 -3.05 -8.70
C SER A 388 5.98 -2.34 -10.05
N HIS A 389 5.76 -3.07 -11.16
CA HIS A 389 5.42 -2.49 -12.46
C HIS A 389 4.14 -1.64 -12.46
N ASN A 390 3.24 -1.86 -11.49
CA ASN A 390 2.01 -1.07 -11.35
C ASN A 390 2.22 0.24 -10.57
N LEU A 391 3.33 0.36 -9.87
CA LEU A 391 3.55 1.47 -8.94
C LEU A 391 3.65 2.84 -9.62
N PRO A 392 4.31 3.01 -10.80
CA PRO A 392 4.39 4.31 -11.45
C PRO A 392 3.02 4.90 -11.80
N ASP A 393 2.12 4.11 -12.39
CA ASP A 393 0.78 4.58 -12.78
C ASP A 393 -0.08 4.85 -11.55
N ARG A 394 -0.03 3.99 -10.54
CA ARG A 394 -0.72 4.23 -9.27
C ARG A 394 -0.22 5.47 -8.55
N ALA A 395 1.07 5.73 -8.55
CA ALA A 395 1.65 6.90 -7.94
C ALA A 395 1.24 8.19 -8.68
N ARG A 396 1.20 8.17 -10.03
CA ARG A 396 0.64 9.30 -10.79
C ARG A 396 -0.78 9.64 -10.34
N GLU A 397 -1.65 8.65 -10.17
CA GLU A 397 -3.02 8.87 -9.70
C GLU A 397 -3.08 9.33 -8.23
N MET A 398 -2.22 8.80 -7.36
CA MET A 398 -2.13 9.25 -5.96
C MET A 398 -1.76 10.73 -5.87
N TYR A 399 -0.84 11.18 -6.71
CA TYR A 399 -0.33 12.56 -6.72
C TYR A 399 -1.06 13.48 -7.71
N SER A 400 -2.13 13.02 -8.33
CA SER A 400 -3.02 13.83 -9.19
C SER A 400 -4.36 14.04 -8.52
N VAL A 401 -5.02 15.16 -8.85
CA VAL A 401 -6.36 15.48 -8.36
C VAL A 401 -7.19 16.07 -9.48
N THR A 402 -8.47 15.74 -9.49
CA THR A 402 -9.45 16.25 -10.47
C THR A 402 -10.60 16.88 -9.73
N LEU A 403 -11.03 18.06 -10.18
CA LEU A 403 -12.24 18.76 -9.76
C LEU A 403 -13.12 19.02 -10.97
N GLN A 404 -14.44 18.94 -10.81
CA GLN A 404 -15.41 19.19 -11.87
C GLN A 404 -16.33 20.34 -11.47
N LYS A 405 -16.73 21.18 -12.43
CA LYS A 405 -17.64 22.31 -12.20
C LYS A 405 -18.98 21.82 -11.66
N SER A 406 -19.49 20.74 -12.24
CA SER A 406 -20.77 20.12 -11.84
C SER A 406 -20.84 19.72 -10.36
N ASP A 407 -19.71 19.33 -9.75
CA ASP A 407 -19.68 18.99 -8.32
C ASP A 407 -20.05 20.20 -7.44
N PHE A 408 -19.54 21.38 -7.79
CA PHE A 408 -19.80 22.62 -7.05
C PHE A 408 -21.19 23.20 -7.39
N GLU A 409 -21.65 23.04 -8.61
CA GLU A 409 -23.03 23.43 -8.99
C GLU A 409 -24.05 22.61 -8.20
N GLY A 410 -23.79 21.31 -7.98
CA GLY A 410 -24.65 20.41 -7.21
C GLY A 410 -24.85 20.84 -5.77
N ILE A 411 -23.84 21.44 -5.15
CA ILE A 411 -23.88 21.85 -3.74
C ILE A 411 -24.19 23.35 -3.52
N LYS A 412 -24.18 24.18 -4.56
CA LYS A 412 -24.26 25.63 -4.50
C LYS A 412 -25.38 26.16 -3.61
N ASN A 413 -26.54 25.54 -3.65
CA ASN A 413 -27.75 26.03 -2.97
C ASN A 413 -28.13 25.18 -1.75
N LYS A 414 -27.29 24.23 -1.32
CA LYS A 414 -27.61 23.31 -0.23
C LYS A 414 -27.67 23.99 1.13
N TYR A 415 -26.83 24.97 1.38
CA TYR A 415 -26.69 25.63 2.69
C TYR A 415 -26.75 27.14 2.60
N PRO A 416 -27.86 27.73 2.11
CA PRO A 416 -27.99 29.20 1.95
C PRO A 416 -27.94 29.95 3.28
N GLN A 417 -28.18 29.28 4.40
CA GLN A 417 -28.08 29.81 5.75
C GLN A 417 -26.64 29.92 6.29
N ILE A 418 -25.64 29.48 5.52
CA ILE A 418 -24.21 29.58 5.84
C ILE A 418 -23.57 30.47 4.76
N ASP A 419 -23.54 31.76 5.02
CA ASP A 419 -23.08 32.77 4.04
C ASP A 419 -21.67 32.42 3.51
N GLU A 420 -20.76 32.02 4.37
CA GLU A 420 -19.39 31.69 3.96
C GLU A 420 -19.33 30.48 3.03
N PHE A 421 -20.25 29.51 3.18
CA PHE A 421 -20.34 28.39 2.26
C PHE A 421 -20.81 28.82 0.87
N THR A 422 -21.83 29.66 0.84
CA THR A 422 -22.37 30.20 -0.42
C THR A 422 -21.33 31.07 -1.15
N VAL A 423 -20.64 31.94 -0.43
CA VAL A 423 -19.59 32.80 -0.98
C VAL A 423 -18.41 31.98 -1.50
N ALA A 424 -17.92 31.03 -0.74
CA ALA A 424 -16.82 30.18 -1.17
C ALA A 424 -17.17 29.33 -2.41
N CYS A 425 -18.38 28.76 -2.46
CA CYS A 425 -18.87 28.03 -3.62
C CYS A 425 -18.99 28.90 -4.87
N GLN A 426 -19.50 30.14 -4.73
CA GLN A 426 -19.56 31.13 -5.84
C GLN A 426 -18.16 31.50 -6.30
N GLY A 427 -17.21 31.69 -5.39
CA GLY A 427 -15.82 31.97 -5.71
C GLY A 427 -15.21 30.89 -6.62
N ILE A 428 -15.35 29.61 -6.24
CA ILE A 428 -14.88 28.50 -7.07
C ILE A 428 -15.58 28.43 -8.42
N LEU A 429 -16.89 28.65 -8.49
CA LEU A 429 -17.62 28.66 -9.76
C LEU A 429 -17.14 29.78 -10.69
N SER A 430 -16.80 30.94 -10.15
CA SER A 430 -16.20 32.04 -10.92
C SER A 430 -14.81 31.65 -11.48
N GLU A 431 -13.99 30.88 -10.70
CA GLU A 431 -12.75 30.33 -11.22
C GLU A 431 -13.00 29.36 -12.39
N PHE A 432 -14.00 28.47 -12.25
CA PHE A 432 -14.36 27.56 -13.34
C PHE A 432 -14.86 28.28 -14.60
N ASP A 433 -15.54 29.43 -14.47
CA ASP A 433 -15.92 30.26 -15.61
C ASP A 433 -14.69 30.85 -16.30
N THR A 434 -13.68 31.26 -15.53
CA THR A 434 -12.38 31.72 -16.07
C THR A 434 -11.67 30.58 -16.80
N TYR A 435 -11.63 29.34 -16.19
CA TYR A 435 -11.03 28.17 -16.81
C TYR A 435 -11.75 27.78 -18.10
N TYR A 436 -13.07 27.92 -18.15
CA TYR A 436 -13.84 27.70 -19.37
C TYR A 436 -13.37 28.63 -20.50
N GLN A 437 -13.18 29.94 -20.23
CA GLN A 437 -12.71 30.87 -21.24
C GLN A 437 -11.29 30.55 -21.71
N LEU A 438 -10.40 30.14 -20.81
CA LEU A 438 -9.06 29.72 -21.16
C LEU A 438 -9.08 28.49 -22.06
N ALA A 439 -9.84 27.47 -21.71
CA ALA A 439 -9.95 26.25 -22.50
C ALA A 439 -10.54 26.46 -23.86
N MET A 440 -11.55 27.36 -23.96
CA MET A 440 -12.23 27.66 -25.22
C MET A 440 -11.47 28.64 -26.13
N SER A 441 -10.31 29.15 -25.71
CA SER A 441 -9.47 30.00 -26.57
C SER A 441 -8.95 29.24 -27.80
N GLU A 442 -8.73 27.92 -27.69
CA GLU A 442 -8.34 27.03 -28.77
C GLU A 442 -9.39 25.90 -28.95
N LYS A 443 -10.62 26.29 -29.19
CA LYS A 443 -11.74 25.36 -29.31
C LYS A 443 -11.72 24.54 -30.58
N MET A 444 -12.21 23.32 -30.49
CA MET A 444 -12.51 22.42 -31.60
C MET A 444 -13.93 21.86 -31.45
N GLU A 445 -14.53 21.45 -32.54
CA GLU A 445 -15.84 20.78 -32.49
C GLU A 445 -15.67 19.27 -32.76
N ILE A 446 -16.16 18.46 -31.83
CA ILE A 446 -16.12 17.00 -31.94
C ILE A 446 -17.55 16.47 -31.75
N ASN A 447 -18.10 15.79 -32.75
CA ASN A 447 -19.46 15.23 -32.72
C ASN A 447 -20.53 16.26 -32.26
N ASP A 448 -20.56 17.43 -32.88
CA ASP A 448 -21.46 18.54 -32.57
C ASP A 448 -21.33 19.13 -31.15
N THR A 449 -20.26 18.79 -30.45
CA THR A 449 -19.95 19.32 -29.10
C THR A 449 -18.69 20.17 -29.17
N LEU A 450 -18.78 21.40 -28.62
CA LEU A 450 -17.62 22.26 -28.45
C LEU A 450 -16.72 21.71 -27.36
N CYS A 451 -15.47 21.50 -27.70
CA CYS A 451 -14.44 21.04 -26.79
C CYS A 451 -13.23 21.99 -26.82
N GLY A 452 -12.60 22.17 -25.69
CA GLY A 452 -11.39 22.95 -25.60
C GLY A 452 -10.52 22.47 -24.46
N PHE A 453 -9.23 22.78 -24.51
CA PHE A 453 -8.34 22.48 -23.41
C PHE A 453 -7.29 23.58 -23.23
N TYR A 454 -6.78 23.65 -22.02
CA TYR A 454 -5.70 24.57 -21.66
C TYR A 454 -4.71 23.88 -20.74
N ILE A 455 -3.42 24.08 -20.97
CA ILE A 455 -2.34 23.46 -20.21
C ILE A 455 -1.47 24.56 -19.61
N ASN A 456 -1.21 24.46 -18.31
CA ASN A 456 -0.32 25.38 -17.62
C ASN A 456 0.66 24.59 -16.72
N SER A 457 1.94 24.78 -16.94
CA SER A 457 3.02 24.14 -16.16
C SER A 457 3.41 24.91 -14.90
N GLN A 458 2.81 26.10 -14.69
CA GLN A 458 3.06 26.93 -13.50
C GLN A 458 1.76 27.09 -12.70
N LEU A 459 1.88 27.01 -11.40
CA LEU A 459 0.80 27.29 -10.47
C LEU A 459 1.07 28.65 -9.83
N SER A 460 0.10 29.55 -9.87
CA SER A 460 0.25 30.84 -9.17
C SER A 460 0.12 30.64 -7.66
N ASP A 461 0.79 31.52 -6.89
CA ASP A 461 0.75 31.42 -5.42
C ASP A 461 -0.69 31.57 -4.88
N ASP A 462 -1.53 32.33 -5.56
CA ASP A 462 -2.93 32.57 -5.18
C ASP A 462 -3.90 31.48 -5.65
N PHE A 463 -3.45 30.54 -6.47
CA PHE A 463 -4.31 29.48 -7.04
C PHE A 463 -5.10 28.71 -5.97
N ILE A 464 -4.46 28.42 -4.84
CA ILE A 464 -5.08 27.57 -3.79
C ILE A 464 -6.09 28.33 -2.92
N LEU A 465 -6.10 29.66 -2.91
CA LEU A 465 -6.88 30.44 -1.95
C LEU A 465 -8.40 30.19 -1.99
N PRO A 466 -9.10 30.21 -3.15
CA PRO A 466 -10.53 29.88 -3.19
C PRO A 466 -10.87 28.50 -2.66
N TYR A 467 -9.96 27.55 -2.85
CA TYR A 467 -10.15 26.17 -2.41
C TYR A 467 -9.91 26.01 -0.90
N LEU A 468 -9.01 26.81 -0.31
CA LEU A 468 -8.83 26.85 1.15
C LEU A 468 -10.06 27.46 1.83
N ASP A 469 -10.63 28.52 1.26
CA ASP A 469 -11.88 29.13 1.75
C ASP A 469 -13.02 28.11 1.75
N MET A 470 -13.13 27.33 0.68
CA MET A 470 -14.13 26.25 0.59
C MET A 470 -13.88 25.13 1.60
N ILE A 471 -12.63 24.73 1.87
CA ILE A 471 -12.28 23.76 2.91
C ILE A 471 -12.79 24.27 4.27
N GLU A 472 -12.56 25.53 4.62
CA GLU A 472 -13.04 26.11 5.88
C GLU A 472 -14.58 26.21 5.92
N ALA A 473 -15.20 26.55 4.79
CA ALA A 473 -16.66 26.58 4.66
C ALA A 473 -17.28 25.18 4.87
N CYS A 474 -16.71 24.14 4.27
CA CYS A 474 -17.13 22.76 4.53
C CYS A 474 -17.02 22.36 6.01
N LYS A 475 -15.94 22.77 6.69
CA LYS A 475 -15.79 22.52 8.12
C LYS A 475 -16.88 23.18 8.95
N LYS A 476 -17.37 24.37 8.55
CA LYS A 476 -18.50 25.04 9.23
C LYS A 476 -19.81 24.28 9.05
N VAL A 477 -20.05 23.71 7.86
CA VAL A 477 -21.18 22.80 7.62
C VAL A 477 -21.13 21.62 8.59
N PHE A 478 -19.95 20.97 8.69
CA PHE A 478 -19.79 19.80 9.58
C PHE A 478 -19.93 20.16 11.08
N ARG A 479 -19.48 21.35 11.51
CA ARG A 479 -19.65 21.82 12.91
C ARG A 479 -21.12 22.01 13.28
N LYS A 480 -21.99 22.34 12.33
CA LYS A 480 -23.44 22.43 12.54
C LYS A 480 -24.13 21.06 12.51
N SER A 481 -23.36 19.96 12.47
CA SER A 481 -23.87 18.58 12.37
C SER A 481 -24.72 18.33 11.14
N LEU A 482 -24.50 19.11 10.08
CA LEU A 482 -25.09 18.89 8.77
C LEU A 482 -24.21 17.89 8.01
N ASP A 483 -24.64 16.63 8.04
CA ASP A 483 -23.94 15.54 7.37
C ASP A 483 -24.41 15.45 5.92
N ASP A 484 -23.52 15.76 4.99
CA ASP A 484 -23.76 15.76 3.55
C ASP A 484 -22.63 15.02 2.82
N ASP A 485 -22.97 13.94 2.14
CA ASP A 485 -22.00 13.07 1.49
C ASP A 485 -21.31 13.78 0.31
N GLU A 486 -22.05 14.58 -0.49
CA GLU A 486 -21.49 15.33 -1.60
C GLU A 486 -20.51 16.41 -1.10
N VAL A 487 -20.88 17.18 -0.06
CA VAL A 487 -20.00 18.17 0.55
C VAL A 487 -18.75 17.50 1.14
N ASN A 488 -18.90 16.31 1.71
CA ASN A 488 -17.76 15.56 2.26
C ASN A 488 -16.83 15.06 1.14
N GLU A 489 -17.35 14.60 0.02
CA GLU A 489 -16.54 14.16 -1.12
C GLU A 489 -15.73 15.33 -1.67
N ILE A 490 -16.37 16.46 -1.87
CA ILE A 490 -15.71 17.71 -2.27
C ILE A 490 -14.62 18.10 -1.25
N TYR A 491 -14.93 18.08 0.03
CA TYR A 491 -13.97 18.38 1.09
C TYR A 491 -12.73 17.47 1.02
N LEU A 492 -12.89 16.17 0.79
CA LEU A 492 -11.79 15.24 0.65
C LEU A 492 -10.95 15.50 -0.61
N ASN A 493 -11.61 15.81 -1.73
CA ASN A 493 -10.94 16.20 -2.98
C ASN A 493 -10.16 17.51 -2.83
N LEU A 494 -10.71 18.49 -2.13
CA LEU A 494 -10.03 19.74 -1.82
C LEU A 494 -8.83 19.56 -0.87
N LYS A 495 -8.94 18.67 0.12
CA LYS A 495 -7.79 18.29 0.94
C LYS A 495 -6.69 17.64 0.12
N LYS A 496 -7.06 16.75 -0.81
CA LYS A 496 -6.11 16.15 -1.74
C LYS A 496 -5.47 17.21 -2.63
N LEU A 497 -6.26 18.15 -3.17
CA LEU A 497 -5.76 19.30 -3.93
C LEU A 497 -4.70 20.06 -3.15
N ARG A 498 -5.00 20.44 -1.91
CA ARG A 498 -4.04 21.14 -1.04
C ARG A 498 -2.73 20.36 -0.91
N SER A 499 -2.81 19.06 -0.60
CA SER A 499 -1.62 18.23 -0.43
C SER A 499 -0.81 18.10 -1.74
N VAL A 500 -1.48 18.07 -2.90
CA VAL A 500 -0.83 18.05 -4.22
C VAL A 500 -0.18 19.40 -4.53
N CYS A 501 -0.83 20.52 -4.20
CA CYS A 501 -0.24 21.85 -4.38
C CYS A 501 1.02 22.06 -3.53
N GLU A 502 1.09 21.49 -2.32
CA GLU A 502 2.26 21.57 -1.44
C GLU A 502 3.52 20.88 -2.03
N ILE A 503 3.32 19.93 -2.99
CA ILE A 503 4.43 19.21 -3.65
C ILE A 503 4.57 19.58 -5.14
N TYR A 504 3.79 20.55 -5.62
CA TYR A 504 3.77 20.93 -7.03
C TYR A 504 5.11 21.53 -7.48
N ASP A 505 5.67 20.99 -8.56
CA ASP A 505 6.87 21.51 -9.22
C ASP A 505 6.85 21.17 -10.73
N LYS A 506 7.98 21.31 -11.42
CA LYS A 506 8.12 21.05 -12.87
C LYS A 506 7.73 19.63 -13.33
N ARG A 507 7.46 18.71 -12.42
CA ARG A 507 6.97 17.33 -12.68
C ARG A 507 5.44 17.25 -12.68
N PHE A 508 4.78 18.37 -12.49
CA PHE A 508 3.34 18.51 -12.52
C PHE A 508 2.92 19.45 -13.64
N THR A 509 1.65 19.35 -14.02
CA THR A 509 0.99 20.32 -14.90
C THR A 509 -0.46 20.45 -14.50
N THR A 510 -1.02 21.63 -14.76
CA THR A 510 -2.46 21.88 -14.65
C THR A 510 -3.07 21.70 -16.03
N TYR A 511 -4.03 20.80 -16.13
CA TYR A 511 -4.79 20.52 -17.34
C TYR A 511 -6.26 20.88 -17.12
N ILE A 512 -6.78 21.74 -17.98
CA ILE A 512 -8.17 22.16 -17.97
C ILE A 512 -8.80 21.66 -19.26
N GLU A 513 -9.94 21.00 -19.14
CA GLU A 513 -10.73 20.48 -20.25
C GLU A 513 -12.15 21.01 -20.13
N ALA A 514 -12.69 21.57 -21.23
CA ALA A 514 -14.06 21.98 -21.32
C ALA A 514 -14.77 21.18 -22.43
N VAL A 515 -15.93 20.58 -22.09
CA VAL A 515 -16.74 19.80 -23.01
C VAL A 515 -18.20 20.21 -22.82
N GLY A 516 -18.77 20.96 -23.79
CA GLY A 516 -20.04 21.64 -23.62
C GLY A 516 -19.93 22.64 -22.45
N ASP A 517 -20.81 22.55 -21.46
CA ASP A 517 -20.81 23.42 -20.27
C ASP A 517 -19.97 22.84 -19.10
N GLU A 518 -19.52 21.62 -19.20
CA GLU A 518 -18.69 20.98 -18.16
C GLU A 518 -17.24 21.43 -18.26
N VAL A 519 -16.65 21.74 -17.11
CA VAL A 519 -15.24 22.10 -16.98
C VAL A 519 -14.58 21.20 -15.95
N LYS A 520 -13.51 20.55 -16.39
CA LYS A 520 -12.68 19.67 -15.57
C LYS A 520 -11.31 20.33 -15.35
N LEU A 521 -10.98 20.57 -14.10
CA LEU A 521 -9.64 20.98 -13.67
C LEU A 521 -8.90 19.77 -13.15
N ARG A 522 -7.73 19.46 -13.71
CA ARG A 522 -6.87 18.39 -13.21
C ARG A 522 -5.45 18.88 -12.96
N ILE A 523 -4.94 18.70 -11.76
CA ILE A 523 -3.51 18.76 -11.50
C ILE A 523 -2.95 17.37 -11.71
N MET A 524 -2.06 17.24 -12.68
CA MET A 524 -1.49 15.96 -13.12
C MET A 524 -0.05 15.83 -12.66
N CYS A 525 0.27 14.75 -11.97
CA CYS A 525 1.65 14.30 -11.78
C CYS A 525 2.13 13.61 -13.07
N LEU A 526 3.17 14.15 -13.72
CA LEU A 526 3.75 13.61 -14.95
C LEU A 526 4.81 12.56 -14.63
N ASP A 527 5.61 12.81 -13.59
CA ASP A 527 6.70 11.94 -13.15
C ASP A 527 6.68 11.77 -11.63
N PRO A 528 6.24 10.60 -11.10
CA PRO A 528 6.17 10.34 -9.68
C PRO A 528 7.49 9.85 -9.08
N SER A 529 8.54 9.65 -9.87
CA SER A 529 9.80 8.99 -9.48
C SER A 529 10.45 9.60 -8.24
N PHE A 530 10.45 10.95 -8.15
CA PHE A 530 11.00 11.67 -7.01
C PHE A 530 10.23 11.42 -5.71
N MET A 531 8.90 11.40 -5.77
CA MET A 531 8.06 11.14 -4.59
C MET A 531 8.22 9.68 -4.13
N LEU A 532 8.31 8.75 -5.09
CA LEU A 532 8.60 7.35 -4.80
C LEU A 532 9.96 7.21 -4.12
N ASP A 533 11.00 7.88 -4.65
CA ASP A 533 12.34 7.93 -4.03
C ASP A 533 12.29 8.46 -2.60
N ALA A 534 11.60 9.58 -2.37
CA ALA A 534 11.48 10.21 -1.05
C ALA A 534 10.78 9.29 -0.04
N CYS A 535 9.69 8.62 -0.44
CA CYS A 535 8.98 7.67 0.42
C CYS A 535 9.83 6.42 0.72
N MET A 536 10.54 5.86 -0.26
CA MET A 536 11.40 4.70 -0.06
C MET A 536 12.61 4.99 0.84
N LYS A 537 13.04 6.24 0.98
CA LYS A 537 14.09 6.65 1.93
C LYS A 537 13.68 6.54 3.40
N LYS A 538 12.39 6.34 3.68
CA LYS A 538 11.88 6.06 5.04
C LYS A 538 12.22 4.65 5.51
N GLY A 539 12.70 3.78 4.64
CA GLY A 539 13.24 2.46 4.96
C GLY A 539 14.74 2.37 4.68
N ILE A 540 15.40 1.41 5.29
CA ILE A 540 16.84 1.19 5.09
C ILE A 540 17.15 0.52 3.75
N CYS A 541 16.21 -0.28 3.25
CA CYS A 541 16.34 -1.04 2.02
C CYS A 541 14.97 -1.20 1.35
N SER A 542 14.96 -1.15 0.03
CA SER A 542 13.75 -1.40 -0.79
C SER A 542 14.07 -2.42 -1.88
N ILE A 543 13.29 -3.49 -1.93
CA ILE A 543 13.38 -4.53 -2.96
C ILE A 543 12.12 -4.45 -3.81
N LEU A 544 12.28 -4.01 -5.05
CA LEU A 544 11.18 -3.86 -6.00
C LEU A 544 11.25 -5.01 -7.01
N PHE A 545 10.21 -5.79 -7.14
CA PHE A 545 10.23 -6.94 -8.03
C PHE A 545 8.91 -7.15 -8.77
N SER A 546 9.03 -7.63 -9.99
CA SER A 546 7.91 -8.06 -10.82
C SER A 546 8.38 -9.01 -11.93
N ALA A 547 7.43 -9.69 -12.58
CA ALA A 547 7.71 -10.52 -13.74
C ALA A 547 7.99 -9.71 -15.02
N THR A 548 7.53 -8.47 -15.07
CA THR A 548 7.41 -7.69 -16.31
C THR A 548 8.07 -6.31 -16.23
N LEU A 549 9.20 -6.19 -15.53
CA LEU A 549 9.99 -4.96 -15.47
C LEU A 549 10.90 -4.86 -16.72
N THR A 550 10.32 -4.70 -17.89
CA THR A 550 11.02 -4.66 -19.17
C THR A 550 10.67 -3.39 -19.96
N PRO A 551 11.65 -2.56 -20.37
CA PRO A 551 13.07 -2.60 -20.04
C PRO A 551 13.33 -2.24 -18.56
N LEU A 552 14.36 -2.83 -17.98
CA LEU A 552 14.68 -2.66 -16.58
C LEU A 552 15.15 -1.24 -16.26
N GLU A 553 15.84 -0.58 -17.20
CA GLU A 553 16.29 0.81 -17.10
C GLU A 553 15.10 1.77 -17.02
N TYR A 554 14.07 1.58 -17.85
CA TYR A 554 12.85 2.38 -17.80
C TYR A 554 12.18 2.27 -16.44
N PHE A 555 12.00 1.06 -15.94
CA PHE A 555 11.37 0.87 -14.64
C PHE A 555 12.23 1.41 -13.49
N SER A 556 13.55 1.27 -13.57
CA SER A 556 14.45 1.87 -12.56
C SER A 556 14.33 3.39 -12.53
N ASP A 557 14.16 4.03 -13.69
CA ASP A 557 13.95 5.49 -13.78
C ASP A 557 12.59 5.89 -13.19
N VAL A 558 11.49 5.40 -13.72
CA VAL A 558 10.14 5.83 -13.29
C VAL A 558 9.77 5.41 -11.85
N LEU A 559 10.49 4.45 -11.28
CA LEU A 559 10.37 4.03 -9.88
C LEU A 559 11.27 4.87 -8.93
N GLY A 560 12.07 5.81 -9.46
CA GLY A 560 13.02 6.58 -8.66
C GLY A 560 14.18 5.74 -8.14
N CYS A 561 14.60 4.74 -8.92
CA CYS A 561 15.62 3.75 -8.59
C CYS A 561 16.83 3.78 -9.55
N GLU A 562 17.12 4.89 -10.23
CA GLU A 562 18.20 5.00 -11.24
C GLU A 562 19.57 4.54 -10.72
N LYS A 563 19.87 4.80 -9.46
CA LYS A 563 21.16 4.44 -8.82
C LYS A 563 21.11 3.12 -8.05
N SER A 564 20.08 2.34 -8.25
CA SER A 564 19.86 1.08 -7.54
C SER A 564 20.55 -0.08 -8.25
N ASN A 565 20.83 -1.15 -7.51
CA ASN A 565 21.24 -2.41 -8.13
C ASN A 565 20.07 -2.99 -8.91
N THR A 566 20.37 -3.61 -10.02
CA THR A 566 19.38 -4.29 -10.88
C THR A 566 19.72 -5.77 -11.03
N LEU A 567 18.70 -6.61 -11.11
CA LEU A 567 18.84 -8.03 -11.35
C LEU A 567 17.80 -8.50 -12.35
N SER A 568 18.21 -9.07 -13.46
CA SER A 568 17.33 -9.73 -14.43
C SER A 568 17.56 -11.24 -14.35
N LEU A 569 16.49 -11.97 -14.04
CA LEU A 569 16.55 -13.42 -13.88
C LEU A 569 16.03 -14.14 -15.12
N LYS A 570 16.64 -15.28 -15.42
CA LYS A 570 16.19 -16.17 -16.49
C LYS A 570 14.87 -16.84 -16.10
N SER A 571 14.08 -17.25 -17.10
CA SER A 571 12.89 -18.06 -16.85
C SER A 571 13.28 -19.40 -16.24
N PRO A 572 12.58 -19.86 -15.19
CA PRO A 572 12.82 -21.20 -14.63
C PRO A 572 12.27 -22.33 -15.53
N PHE A 573 11.53 -21.97 -16.56
CA PHE A 573 10.86 -22.95 -17.41
C PHE A 573 11.71 -23.28 -18.64
N PRO A 574 11.81 -24.56 -19.01
CA PRO A 574 12.51 -25.00 -20.22
C PRO A 574 11.92 -24.31 -21.46
N PRO A 575 12.75 -23.69 -22.33
CA PRO A 575 12.25 -23.05 -23.55
C PRO A 575 11.47 -24.00 -24.48
N GLU A 576 11.78 -25.30 -24.46
CA GLU A 576 11.09 -26.34 -25.24
C GLU A 576 9.63 -26.57 -24.78
N ASN A 577 9.28 -26.15 -23.58
CA ASN A 577 7.91 -26.20 -23.07
C ASN A 577 7.04 -25.03 -23.56
N GLN A 578 7.66 -24.00 -24.15
CA GLN A 578 6.96 -22.83 -24.68
C GLN A 578 7.10 -22.77 -26.21
N CYS A 579 5.99 -22.91 -26.92
CA CYS A 579 5.92 -22.62 -28.34
C CYS A 579 5.63 -21.12 -28.53
N LEU A 580 6.68 -20.30 -28.59
CA LEU A 580 6.57 -18.86 -28.72
C LEU A 580 6.74 -18.46 -30.19
N ILE A 581 5.72 -17.81 -30.77
CA ILE A 581 5.64 -17.46 -32.19
C ILE A 581 5.20 -16.02 -32.36
N CYS A 582 5.82 -15.29 -33.24
CA CYS A 582 5.41 -13.98 -33.73
C CYS A 582 4.91 -14.08 -35.16
N ILE A 583 3.69 -13.65 -35.41
CA ILE A 583 3.14 -13.45 -36.77
C ILE A 583 3.36 -11.98 -37.14
N SER A 584 4.36 -11.73 -37.98
CA SER A 584 4.91 -10.40 -38.22
C SER A 584 4.43 -9.74 -39.53
N ASN A 585 3.45 -10.32 -40.22
CA ASN A 585 2.89 -9.76 -41.44
C ASN A 585 1.43 -9.29 -41.29
N VAL A 586 0.97 -9.10 -40.08
CA VAL A 586 -0.37 -8.61 -39.78
C VAL A 586 -0.25 -7.27 -39.06
N SER A 587 -0.83 -6.23 -39.61
CA SER A 587 -0.97 -4.95 -38.96
C SER A 587 -2.25 -4.93 -38.13
N THR A 588 -2.12 -4.51 -36.85
CA THR A 588 -3.26 -4.30 -35.94
C THR A 588 -3.48 -2.81 -35.61
N ARG A 589 -2.87 -1.90 -36.44
CA ARG A 589 -3.09 -0.48 -36.35
C ARG A 589 -4.56 -0.15 -36.57
N PHE A 590 -5.04 0.94 -36.03
CA PHE A 590 -6.46 1.29 -36.03
C PHE A 590 -7.06 1.23 -37.45
N ASP A 591 -6.40 1.82 -38.45
CA ASP A 591 -6.86 1.90 -39.83
C ASP A 591 -6.80 0.58 -40.61
N ASP A 592 -6.06 -0.41 -40.07
CA ASP A 592 -5.88 -1.72 -40.72
C ASP A 592 -6.74 -2.83 -40.09
N ARG A 593 -7.48 -2.52 -39.02
CA ARG A 593 -8.24 -3.53 -38.26
C ARG A 593 -9.28 -4.26 -39.07
N ASP A 594 -10.01 -3.55 -39.91
CA ASP A 594 -11.03 -4.15 -40.79
C ASP A 594 -10.42 -5.16 -41.77
N LYS A 595 -9.24 -4.83 -42.31
CA LYS A 595 -8.53 -5.70 -43.24
C LYS A 595 -7.92 -6.93 -42.57
N SER A 596 -7.46 -6.77 -41.32
CA SER A 596 -6.76 -7.81 -40.58
C SER A 596 -7.67 -8.76 -39.81
N ALA A 597 -8.92 -8.35 -39.50
CA ALA A 597 -9.84 -9.11 -38.66
C ALA A 597 -10.08 -10.55 -39.13
N THR A 598 -10.33 -10.73 -40.44
CA THR A 598 -10.54 -12.04 -41.06
C THR A 598 -9.29 -12.92 -40.97
N ASN A 599 -8.10 -12.34 -41.19
CA ASN A 599 -6.85 -13.07 -41.08
C ASN A 599 -6.56 -13.49 -39.63
N ILE A 600 -6.84 -12.64 -38.67
CA ILE A 600 -6.72 -12.97 -37.22
C ILE A 600 -7.62 -14.14 -36.87
N ALA A 601 -8.88 -14.17 -37.33
CA ALA A 601 -9.78 -15.31 -37.11
C ALA A 601 -9.21 -16.62 -37.69
N ASN A 602 -8.57 -16.57 -38.83
CA ASN A 602 -7.90 -17.75 -39.42
C ASN A 602 -6.65 -18.17 -38.61
N ILE A 603 -5.88 -17.20 -38.10
CA ILE A 603 -4.71 -17.47 -37.24
C ILE A 603 -5.16 -18.13 -35.93
N ILE A 604 -6.25 -17.64 -35.29
CA ILE A 604 -6.85 -18.29 -34.11
C ILE A 604 -7.16 -19.76 -34.46
N ARG A 605 -7.81 -20.01 -35.58
CA ARG A 605 -8.16 -21.38 -36.02
C ARG A 605 -6.91 -22.25 -36.20
N ALA A 606 -5.84 -21.72 -36.80
CA ALA A 606 -4.58 -22.44 -36.97
C ALA A 606 -3.91 -22.76 -35.62
N MET A 607 -3.91 -21.84 -34.68
CA MET A 607 -3.35 -22.05 -33.35
C MET A 607 -4.04 -23.18 -32.59
N ILE A 608 -5.38 -23.17 -32.54
CA ILE A 608 -6.16 -24.18 -31.81
C ILE A 608 -6.25 -25.53 -32.48
N ALA A 609 -5.84 -25.64 -33.74
CA ALA A 609 -5.88 -26.92 -34.49
C ALA A 609 -4.81 -27.91 -34.05
N GLY A 610 -3.76 -27.45 -33.37
CA GLY A 610 -2.67 -28.32 -32.93
C GLY A 610 -3.00 -29.23 -31.76
N LYS A 611 -3.89 -28.78 -30.83
CA LYS A 611 -4.35 -29.55 -29.68
C LYS A 611 -5.71 -29.03 -29.21
N SER A 612 -6.63 -29.92 -28.85
CA SER A 612 -7.87 -29.55 -28.18
C SER A 612 -7.56 -29.07 -26.76
N GLY A 613 -8.26 -28.03 -26.30
CA GLY A 613 -8.08 -27.46 -24.96
C GLY A 613 -8.51 -26.00 -24.90
N ASN A 614 -8.12 -25.30 -23.84
CA ASN A 614 -8.57 -23.95 -23.56
C ASN A 614 -7.53 -22.91 -24.00
N TYR A 615 -8.00 -21.89 -24.72
CA TYR A 615 -7.19 -20.80 -25.27
C TYR A 615 -7.79 -19.45 -24.92
N ILE A 616 -6.95 -18.42 -24.74
CA ILE A 616 -7.38 -17.02 -24.59
C ILE A 616 -6.75 -16.18 -25.70
N VAL A 617 -7.55 -15.28 -26.28
CA VAL A 617 -7.09 -14.28 -27.26
C VAL A 617 -7.30 -12.89 -26.65
N TYR A 618 -6.22 -12.15 -26.52
CA TYR A 618 -6.22 -10.79 -25.95
C TYR A 618 -6.18 -9.74 -27.06
N PHE A 619 -7.08 -8.77 -26.95
CA PHE A 619 -7.23 -7.67 -27.92
C PHE A 619 -6.92 -6.31 -27.29
N PRO A 620 -6.54 -5.29 -28.11
CA PRO A 620 -6.26 -3.94 -27.61
C PRO A 620 -7.55 -3.14 -27.26
N SER A 621 -8.72 -3.57 -27.74
CA SER A 621 -9.99 -2.89 -27.47
C SER A 621 -11.19 -3.85 -27.59
N TYR A 622 -12.29 -3.49 -26.92
CA TYR A 622 -13.54 -4.24 -27.01
C TYR A 622 -14.16 -4.24 -28.41
N SER A 623 -14.06 -3.14 -29.16
CA SER A 623 -14.60 -3.08 -30.55
C SER A 623 -13.92 -4.09 -31.46
N TYR A 624 -12.59 -4.15 -31.40
CA TYR A 624 -11.81 -5.08 -32.21
C TYR A 624 -12.01 -6.54 -31.78
N LEU A 625 -12.13 -6.78 -30.45
CA LEU A 625 -12.49 -8.09 -29.91
C LEU A 625 -13.83 -8.57 -30.49
N MET A 626 -14.88 -7.74 -30.43
CA MET A 626 -16.21 -8.10 -30.92
C MET A 626 -16.19 -8.38 -32.40
N GLN A 627 -15.56 -7.53 -33.22
CA GLN A 627 -15.41 -7.68 -34.66
C GLN A 627 -14.80 -9.04 -35.03
N VAL A 628 -13.64 -9.38 -34.46
CA VAL A 628 -12.96 -10.64 -34.75
C VAL A 628 -13.74 -11.84 -34.23
N MET A 629 -14.38 -11.73 -33.07
CA MET A 629 -15.18 -12.79 -32.49
C MET A 629 -16.40 -13.13 -33.34
N GLU A 630 -17.09 -12.14 -33.91
CA GLU A 630 -18.23 -12.34 -34.80
C GLU A 630 -17.78 -13.06 -36.10
N ILE A 631 -16.72 -12.60 -36.73
CA ILE A 631 -16.15 -13.28 -37.90
C ILE A 631 -15.73 -14.71 -37.57
N PHE A 632 -15.13 -14.92 -36.38
CA PHE A 632 -14.71 -16.25 -35.94
C PHE A 632 -15.92 -17.20 -35.76
N LYS A 633 -17.00 -16.73 -35.09
CA LYS A 633 -18.23 -17.50 -34.91
C LYS A 633 -18.91 -17.86 -36.21
N GLU A 634 -18.95 -16.91 -37.15
CA GLU A 634 -19.54 -17.16 -38.48
C GLU A 634 -18.75 -18.23 -39.25
N LYS A 635 -17.40 -18.12 -39.27
CA LYS A 635 -16.55 -19.05 -40.02
C LYS A 635 -16.40 -20.41 -39.32
N TYR A 636 -16.43 -20.46 -37.98
CA TYR A 636 -16.13 -21.66 -37.19
C TYR A 636 -17.20 -21.94 -36.15
N PRO A 637 -18.49 -22.11 -36.50
CA PRO A 637 -19.62 -22.15 -35.58
C PRO A 637 -19.58 -23.35 -34.61
N LYS A 638 -18.76 -24.38 -34.91
CA LYS A 638 -18.62 -25.56 -34.03
C LYS A 638 -17.64 -25.34 -32.85
N ILE A 639 -16.91 -24.22 -32.83
CA ILE A 639 -15.94 -23.95 -31.76
C ILE A 639 -16.59 -23.07 -30.72
N PRO A 640 -16.75 -23.55 -29.48
CA PRO A 640 -17.27 -22.74 -28.38
C PRO A 640 -16.41 -21.53 -28.09
N VAL A 641 -17.05 -20.39 -27.86
CA VAL A 641 -16.38 -19.16 -27.48
C VAL A 641 -17.01 -18.54 -26.24
N THR A 642 -16.21 -17.89 -25.43
CA THR A 642 -16.63 -17.03 -24.32
C THR A 642 -15.92 -15.68 -24.43
N ALA A 643 -16.51 -14.60 -23.92
CA ALA A 643 -15.92 -13.27 -24.07
C ALA A 643 -16.09 -12.42 -22.81
N GLN A 644 -15.09 -11.59 -22.56
CA GLN A 644 -15.15 -10.53 -21.57
C GLN A 644 -16.10 -9.41 -22.03
N SER A 645 -17.02 -8.97 -21.15
CA SER A 645 -17.80 -7.75 -21.37
C SER A 645 -17.21 -6.54 -20.63
N ARG A 646 -17.63 -5.31 -21.01
CA ARG A 646 -17.12 -4.06 -20.41
C ARG A 646 -17.39 -3.94 -18.92
N SER A 647 -18.57 -4.38 -18.47
CA SER A 647 -18.98 -4.39 -17.08
C SER A 647 -19.42 -5.79 -16.65
N MET A 648 -18.55 -6.49 -15.94
CA MET A 648 -18.85 -7.82 -15.39
C MET A 648 -18.91 -7.73 -13.87
N SER A 649 -20.02 -8.26 -13.29
CA SER A 649 -20.07 -8.48 -11.86
C SER A 649 -19.03 -9.52 -11.42
N GLU A 650 -18.68 -9.56 -10.15
CA GLU A 650 -17.74 -10.57 -9.62
C GLU A 650 -18.26 -12.00 -9.87
N LYS A 651 -19.57 -12.22 -9.84
CA LYS A 651 -20.17 -13.49 -10.21
C LYS A 651 -19.92 -13.85 -11.67
N ALA A 652 -20.14 -12.91 -12.60
CA ALA A 652 -19.92 -13.14 -14.01
C ALA A 652 -18.41 -13.36 -14.33
N LYS A 653 -17.51 -12.68 -13.62
CA LYS A 653 -16.07 -12.96 -13.74
C LYS A 653 -15.72 -14.38 -13.29
N LYS A 654 -16.31 -14.84 -12.20
CA LYS A 654 -16.11 -16.20 -11.71
C LYS A 654 -16.65 -17.23 -12.70
N GLU A 655 -17.86 -17.05 -13.21
CA GLU A 655 -18.47 -17.91 -14.22
C GLU A 655 -17.62 -18.00 -15.49
N PHE A 656 -17.05 -16.86 -15.93
CA PHE A 656 -16.11 -16.83 -17.05
C PHE A 656 -14.89 -17.71 -16.78
N LEU A 657 -14.24 -17.58 -15.62
CA LEU A 657 -13.06 -18.37 -15.23
C LEU A 657 -13.38 -19.85 -15.03
N ASP A 658 -14.57 -20.17 -14.49
CA ASP A 658 -15.01 -21.54 -14.27
C ASP A 658 -15.35 -22.25 -15.60
N SER A 659 -15.59 -21.50 -16.70
CA SER A 659 -15.77 -22.08 -18.04
C SER A 659 -14.50 -22.75 -18.59
N PHE A 660 -13.32 -22.37 -18.09
CA PHE A 660 -12.00 -22.97 -18.43
C PHE A 660 -11.75 -24.19 -17.53
N ASP A 661 -12.46 -25.28 -17.81
CA ASP A 661 -12.35 -26.52 -17.06
C ASP A 661 -11.37 -27.50 -17.74
N GLU A 662 -10.50 -28.14 -16.96
CA GLU A 662 -9.55 -29.14 -17.45
C GLU A 662 -10.22 -30.41 -17.96
N LYS A 663 -11.40 -30.75 -17.40
CA LYS A 663 -12.15 -31.97 -17.70
C LYS A 663 -13.07 -31.84 -18.91
N LYS A 664 -13.17 -30.65 -19.48
CA LYS A 664 -14.05 -30.36 -20.60
C LYS A 664 -13.43 -30.89 -21.91
N GLU A 665 -14.06 -31.86 -22.54
CA GLU A 665 -13.67 -32.31 -23.87
C GLU A 665 -13.93 -31.24 -24.93
N GLY A 666 -12.99 -31.05 -25.85
CA GLY A 666 -13.09 -30.10 -26.95
C GLY A 666 -12.20 -28.88 -26.80
N THR A 667 -12.49 -27.84 -27.57
CA THR A 667 -11.72 -26.58 -27.55
C THR A 667 -12.62 -25.44 -27.16
N LEU A 668 -12.15 -24.62 -26.17
CA LEU A 668 -12.80 -23.36 -25.79
C LEU A 668 -11.87 -22.18 -26.12
N VAL A 669 -12.40 -21.12 -26.72
CA VAL A 669 -11.66 -19.88 -26.99
C VAL A 669 -12.29 -18.73 -26.21
N GLY A 670 -11.51 -18.16 -25.28
CA GLY A 670 -11.87 -16.95 -24.54
C GLY A 670 -11.37 -15.71 -25.26
N PHE A 671 -12.21 -14.70 -25.39
CA PHE A 671 -11.88 -13.41 -25.97
C PHE A 671 -11.80 -12.36 -24.85
N CYS A 672 -10.63 -11.76 -24.64
CA CYS A 672 -10.36 -10.81 -23.56
C CYS A 672 -9.70 -9.53 -24.09
N VAL A 673 -9.72 -8.46 -23.28
CA VAL A 673 -9.01 -7.21 -23.56
C VAL A 673 -7.72 -7.15 -22.73
N MET A 674 -6.62 -6.71 -23.35
CA MET A 674 -5.35 -6.49 -22.65
C MET A 674 -5.48 -5.40 -21.60
N GLY A 675 -4.80 -5.57 -20.44
CA GLY A 675 -4.90 -4.64 -19.30
C GLY A 675 -6.23 -4.71 -18.53
N GLY A 676 -7.14 -5.62 -18.90
CA GLY A 676 -8.39 -5.88 -18.19
C GLY A 676 -8.24 -6.93 -17.10
N SER A 677 -9.34 -7.20 -16.37
CA SER A 677 -9.39 -8.13 -15.23
C SER A 677 -8.87 -9.54 -15.52
N PHE A 678 -8.84 -9.97 -16.78
CA PHE A 678 -8.41 -11.30 -17.19
C PHE A 678 -7.00 -11.35 -17.81
N SER A 679 -6.34 -10.21 -17.96
CA SER A 679 -4.91 -10.17 -18.33
C SER A 679 -4.01 -10.14 -17.11
N GLU A 680 -4.53 -9.74 -15.96
CA GLU A 680 -3.81 -9.67 -14.69
C GLU A 680 -4.56 -10.44 -13.58
N GLY A 681 -3.83 -11.23 -12.79
CA GLY A 681 -4.39 -11.83 -11.56
C GLY A 681 -5.26 -13.07 -11.73
N ILE A 682 -5.44 -13.63 -12.94
CA ILE A 682 -6.10 -14.93 -13.12
C ILE A 682 -5.13 -16.09 -12.88
N ASP A 683 -5.61 -17.17 -12.30
CA ASP A 683 -4.83 -18.39 -12.05
C ASP A 683 -5.50 -19.60 -12.73
N LEU A 684 -5.17 -19.79 -14.00
CA LEU A 684 -5.60 -20.94 -14.81
C LEU A 684 -4.40 -21.86 -15.04
N ARG A 685 -4.17 -22.81 -14.11
CA ARG A 685 -3.03 -23.73 -14.14
C ARG A 685 -3.32 -24.97 -14.99
N GLY A 686 -2.26 -25.59 -15.49
CA GLY A 686 -2.31 -26.87 -16.21
C GLY A 686 -3.15 -26.77 -17.49
N GLU A 687 -3.97 -27.77 -17.74
CA GLU A 687 -4.82 -27.85 -18.93
C GLU A 687 -5.98 -26.82 -18.95
N ARG A 688 -6.16 -26.03 -17.87
CA ARG A 688 -7.14 -24.93 -17.86
C ARG A 688 -6.79 -23.82 -18.83
N LEU A 689 -5.50 -23.63 -19.20
CA LEU A 689 -5.07 -22.69 -20.22
C LEU A 689 -3.80 -23.19 -20.91
N ILE A 690 -3.92 -23.71 -22.13
CA ILE A 690 -2.79 -24.25 -22.87
C ILE A 690 -2.25 -23.32 -23.98
N GLY A 691 -2.91 -22.20 -24.23
CA GLY A 691 -2.40 -21.22 -25.17
C GLY A 691 -3.00 -19.83 -25.04
N ALA A 692 -2.19 -18.84 -25.36
CA ALA A 692 -2.61 -17.43 -25.42
C ALA A 692 -2.17 -16.81 -26.74
N MET A 693 -3.04 -15.98 -27.32
CA MET A 693 -2.73 -15.15 -28.47
C MET A 693 -2.90 -13.67 -28.07
N ILE A 694 -1.89 -12.88 -28.35
CA ILE A 694 -1.87 -11.46 -28.10
C ILE A 694 -1.93 -10.72 -29.43
N VAL A 695 -3.02 -9.99 -29.65
CA VAL A 695 -3.28 -9.22 -30.87
C VAL A 695 -2.90 -7.76 -30.62
N GLY A 696 -1.84 -7.31 -31.28
CA GLY A 696 -1.29 -5.96 -31.13
C GLY A 696 -0.27 -5.83 -30.00
N VAL A 697 0.30 -4.64 -29.90
CA VAL A 697 1.42 -4.34 -28.99
C VAL A 697 0.99 -3.67 -27.67
N GLY A 698 -0.30 -3.75 -27.32
CA GLY A 698 -0.80 -3.33 -26.00
C GLY A 698 -0.81 -1.82 -25.74
N LEU A 699 -0.60 -0.96 -26.75
CA LEU A 699 -0.55 0.49 -26.55
C LEU A 699 -1.79 1.02 -25.83
N PRO A 700 -1.64 1.94 -24.86
CA PRO A 700 -2.76 2.67 -24.31
C PRO A 700 -3.49 3.49 -25.38
N THR A 701 -4.75 3.78 -25.15
CA THR A 701 -5.52 4.66 -26.03
C THR A 701 -4.93 6.06 -26.03
N ILE A 702 -4.75 6.64 -27.19
CA ILE A 702 -4.24 8.02 -27.32
C ILE A 702 -5.23 8.98 -26.65
N SER A 703 -4.74 9.83 -25.77
CA SER A 703 -5.50 10.88 -25.10
C SER A 703 -4.64 12.13 -24.93
N THR A 704 -5.29 13.29 -24.73
CA THR A 704 -4.58 14.54 -24.47
C THR A 704 -3.69 14.42 -23.24
N GLU A 705 -4.17 13.78 -22.19
CA GLU A 705 -3.41 13.56 -20.94
C GLU A 705 -2.13 12.74 -21.20
N LEU A 706 -2.20 11.66 -21.97
CA LEU A 706 -1.03 10.86 -22.33
C LEU A 706 -0.07 11.60 -23.27
N ASN A 707 -0.59 12.45 -24.13
CA ASN A 707 0.27 13.29 -24.98
C ASN A 707 1.04 14.32 -24.14
N ILE A 708 0.44 14.89 -23.10
CA ILE A 708 1.12 15.76 -22.14
C ILE A 708 2.25 15.01 -21.44
N VAL A 709 2.00 13.79 -20.96
CA VAL A 709 3.03 12.92 -20.35
C VAL A 709 4.15 12.62 -21.35
N LYS A 710 3.78 12.32 -22.62
CA LYS A 710 4.75 12.07 -23.70
C LYS A 710 5.64 13.28 -23.91
N GLU A 711 5.09 14.47 -24.01
CA GLU A 711 5.85 15.71 -24.21
C GLU A 711 6.81 16.00 -23.04
N TYR A 712 6.39 15.72 -21.82
CA TYR A 712 7.25 15.82 -20.65
C TYR A 712 8.45 14.89 -20.78
N PHE A 713 8.26 13.61 -21.11
CA PHE A 713 9.35 12.66 -21.28
C PHE A 713 10.17 12.89 -22.56
N ASP A 714 9.61 13.48 -23.62
CA ASP A 714 10.41 13.94 -24.78
C ASP A 714 11.42 15.01 -24.33
N LYS A 715 10.99 15.96 -23.46
CA LYS A 715 11.87 17.03 -22.94
C LYS A 715 12.90 16.53 -21.91
N THR A 716 12.56 15.53 -21.12
CA THR A 716 13.38 15.13 -19.95
C THR A 716 14.16 13.83 -20.17
N ARG A 717 13.73 12.97 -21.12
CA ARG A 717 14.31 11.64 -21.42
C ARG A 717 14.56 11.40 -22.91
N GLU A 718 14.26 12.38 -23.77
CA GLU A 718 14.44 12.32 -25.23
C GLU A 718 13.70 11.13 -25.92
N ASN A 719 12.76 10.50 -25.21
CA ASN A 719 12.04 9.31 -25.72
C ASN A 719 10.62 9.18 -25.12
N GLY A 720 9.83 10.26 -25.23
CA GLY A 720 8.50 10.32 -24.64
C GLY A 720 7.53 9.26 -25.16
N TYR A 721 7.62 8.92 -26.46
CA TYR A 721 6.76 7.90 -27.04
C TYR A 721 7.01 6.52 -26.41
N ALA A 722 8.25 6.13 -26.23
CA ALA A 722 8.59 4.85 -25.62
C ALA A 722 8.12 4.80 -24.15
N TYR A 723 8.37 5.87 -23.37
CA TYR A 723 7.99 5.95 -21.95
C TYR A 723 6.48 5.92 -21.72
N THR A 724 5.71 6.55 -22.65
CA THR A 724 4.26 6.69 -22.47
C THR A 724 3.46 5.56 -23.12
N TYR A 725 3.94 5.03 -24.23
CA TYR A 725 3.18 4.07 -25.04
C TYR A 725 3.87 2.72 -25.19
N THR A 726 5.12 2.67 -25.67
CA THR A 726 5.77 1.41 -26.05
C THR A 726 6.05 0.51 -24.83
N TYR A 727 6.70 1.04 -23.79
CA TYR A 727 7.07 0.26 -22.61
C TYR A 727 5.84 -0.19 -21.79
N PRO A 728 4.87 0.68 -21.47
CA PRO A 728 3.62 0.24 -20.84
C PRO A 728 2.84 -0.76 -21.69
N GLY A 729 2.86 -0.61 -23.01
CA GLY A 729 2.23 -1.56 -23.95
C GLY A 729 2.88 -2.93 -23.89
N MET A 730 4.21 -2.99 -23.98
CA MET A 730 4.97 -4.24 -23.90
C MET A 730 4.78 -4.96 -22.56
N ASN A 731 4.68 -4.20 -21.46
CA ASN A 731 4.38 -4.75 -20.14
C ASN A 731 3.06 -5.53 -20.13
N LYS A 732 1.99 -4.98 -20.75
CA LYS A 732 0.69 -5.69 -20.90
C LYS A 732 0.82 -6.96 -21.74
N VAL A 733 1.62 -6.93 -22.80
CA VAL A 733 1.90 -8.11 -23.64
C VAL A 733 2.57 -9.21 -22.82
N LEU A 734 3.62 -8.86 -22.07
CA LEU A 734 4.34 -9.80 -21.22
C LEU A 734 3.47 -10.40 -20.11
N GLN A 735 2.60 -9.59 -19.52
CA GLN A 735 1.64 -10.06 -18.51
C GLN A 735 0.65 -11.08 -19.08
N ALA A 736 0.09 -10.80 -20.26
CA ALA A 736 -0.85 -11.69 -20.94
C ALA A 736 -0.18 -13.01 -21.35
N ALA A 737 1.03 -12.94 -21.91
CA ALA A 737 1.83 -14.10 -22.29
C ALA A 737 2.26 -14.97 -21.09
N GLY A 738 2.57 -14.34 -19.97
CA GLY A 738 3.00 -15.02 -18.73
C GLY A 738 1.90 -15.83 -18.03
N ARG A 739 0.68 -15.91 -18.60
CA ARG A 739 -0.43 -16.70 -18.04
C ARG A 739 -0.43 -18.18 -18.45
N VAL A 740 0.29 -18.54 -19.49
CA VAL A 740 0.21 -19.86 -20.13
C VAL A 740 1.08 -20.91 -19.41
N ILE A 741 2.28 -20.55 -18.95
CA ILE A 741 3.21 -21.46 -18.27
C ILE A 741 3.50 -20.94 -16.88
N ARG A 742 3.26 -21.77 -15.85
CA ARG A 742 3.42 -21.43 -14.44
C ARG A 742 4.20 -22.49 -13.65
N SER A 743 4.40 -23.67 -14.23
CA SER A 743 5.18 -24.74 -13.64
C SER A 743 6.12 -25.36 -14.66
N GLU A 744 7.12 -26.08 -14.18
CA GLU A 744 8.15 -26.72 -15.02
C GLU A 744 7.58 -27.80 -15.96
N ASN A 745 6.45 -28.39 -15.58
CA ASN A 745 5.81 -29.47 -16.32
C ASN A 745 4.73 -28.97 -17.29
N GLU A 746 4.35 -27.71 -17.24
CA GLU A 746 3.35 -27.14 -18.12
C GLU A 746 3.95 -26.86 -19.49
N ARG A 747 3.15 -27.12 -20.53
CA ARG A 747 3.47 -26.83 -21.92
C ARG A 747 2.41 -25.93 -22.53
N GLY A 748 2.85 -24.98 -23.35
CA GLY A 748 1.86 -24.05 -23.91
C GLY A 748 2.33 -23.29 -25.15
N VAL A 749 1.35 -22.72 -25.85
CA VAL A 749 1.57 -21.90 -27.06
C VAL A 749 1.31 -20.44 -26.74
N VAL A 750 2.27 -19.59 -27.05
CA VAL A 750 2.12 -18.12 -26.97
C VAL A 750 2.32 -17.53 -28.34
N LEU A 751 1.33 -16.79 -28.83
CA LEU A 751 1.31 -16.21 -30.15
C LEU A 751 1.20 -14.69 -30.10
N LEU A 752 2.17 -13.98 -30.64
CA LEU A 752 2.16 -12.52 -30.78
C LEU A 752 1.79 -12.18 -32.23
N VAL A 753 0.77 -11.32 -32.41
CA VAL A 753 0.26 -10.98 -33.74
C VAL A 753 0.29 -9.48 -33.95
N ASP A 754 1.38 -9.00 -34.50
CA ASP A 754 1.55 -7.63 -35.00
C ASP A 754 2.89 -7.50 -35.75
N ASP A 755 2.95 -6.70 -36.80
CA ASP A 755 4.15 -6.44 -37.58
C ASP A 755 5.23 -5.69 -36.78
N ARG A 756 4.84 -4.87 -35.80
CA ARG A 756 5.75 -4.11 -34.97
C ARG A 756 6.69 -4.96 -34.12
N PHE A 757 6.30 -6.17 -33.73
CA PHE A 757 7.19 -7.05 -32.96
C PHE A 757 8.46 -7.47 -33.74
N ALA A 758 8.45 -7.34 -35.07
CA ALA A 758 9.61 -7.61 -35.94
C ALA A 758 10.50 -6.37 -36.14
N SER A 759 10.06 -5.18 -35.72
CA SER A 759 10.85 -3.95 -35.83
C SER A 759 12.06 -3.95 -34.88
N PRO A 760 13.15 -3.24 -35.23
CA PRO A 760 14.31 -3.12 -34.35
C PRO A 760 13.96 -2.57 -32.95
N GLU A 761 13.07 -1.59 -32.87
CA GLU A 761 12.61 -0.97 -31.63
C GLU A 761 12.00 -1.99 -30.67
N TYR A 762 11.05 -2.82 -31.14
CA TYR A 762 10.43 -3.84 -30.31
C TYR A 762 11.36 -5.02 -30.01
N LYS A 763 12.25 -5.39 -30.94
CA LYS A 763 13.25 -6.45 -30.71
C LYS A 763 14.18 -6.14 -29.55
N MET A 764 14.53 -4.86 -29.34
CA MET A 764 15.39 -4.43 -28.23
C MET A 764 14.72 -4.57 -26.84
N ILE A 765 13.39 -4.55 -26.79
CA ILE A 765 12.65 -4.63 -25.54
C ILE A 765 12.00 -6.01 -25.31
N ILE A 766 12.23 -6.98 -26.22
CA ILE A 766 11.84 -8.37 -26.01
C ILE A 766 12.78 -8.97 -24.95
N PRO A 767 12.23 -9.60 -23.88
CA PRO A 767 13.07 -10.20 -22.85
C PRO A 767 14.00 -11.28 -23.38
N GLU A 768 15.21 -11.39 -22.85
CA GLU A 768 16.22 -12.38 -23.27
C GLU A 768 15.69 -13.82 -23.18
N TYR A 769 14.85 -14.13 -22.19
CA TYR A 769 14.24 -15.45 -22.04
C TYR A 769 13.23 -15.80 -23.16
N TRP A 770 12.91 -14.87 -24.08
CA TRP A 770 12.13 -15.08 -25.30
C TRP A 770 13.00 -15.23 -26.55
N SER A 771 14.31 -15.38 -26.43
CA SER A 771 15.26 -15.52 -27.54
C SER A 771 14.95 -16.68 -28.49
N HIS A 772 14.18 -17.70 -28.02
CA HIS A 772 13.72 -18.84 -28.84
C HIS A 772 12.46 -18.53 -29.68
N MET A 773 11.96 -17.28 -29.67
CA MET A 773 10.79 -16.87 -30.44
C MET A 773 10.98 -17.05 -31.94
N LYS A 774 9.98 -17.67 -32.60
CA LYS A 774 9.98 -17.88 -34.06
C LYS A 774 9.15 -16.84 -34.77
N TYR A 775 9.66 -16.27 -35.83
CA TYR A 775 8.93 -15.33 -36.68
C TYR A 775 8.34 -16.06 -37.87
N LEU A 776 7.03 -16.00 -38.06
CA LEU A 776 6.28 -16.64 -39.15
C LEU A 776 5.42 -15.59 -39.86
N THR A 777 5.11 -15.88 -41.15
CA THR A 777 4.36 -14.96 -41.99
C THR A 777 3.06 -15.55 -42.55
N ASN A 778 2.76 -16.82 -42.27
CA ASN A 778 1.52 -17.43 -42.75
C ASN A 778 0.93 -18.47 -41.79
N ALA A 779 -0.38 -18.69 -41.93
CA ALA A 779 -1.13 -19.59 -41.07
C ALA A 779 -0.78 -21.08 -41.27
N ARG A 780 -0.23 -21.47 -42.40
CA ARG A 780 0.14 -22.86 -42.67
C ARG A 780 1.40 -23.25 -41.90
N ASP A 781 2.43 -22.41 -41.93
CA ASP A 781 3.66 -22.63 -41.16
C ASP A 781 3.39 -22.58 -39.65
N LEU A 782 2.42 -21.73 -39.23
CA LEU A 782 1.91 -21.70 -37.85
C LEU A 782 1.32 -23.07 -37.48
N LEU A 783 0.37 -23.60 -38.25
CA LEU A 783 -0.26 -24.88 -38.00
C LEU A 783 0.78 -26.02 -37.91
N ASP A 784 1.72 -26.05 -38.83
CA ASP A 784 2.79 -27.06 -38.85
C ASP A 784 3.68 -26.96 -37.60
N THR A 785 4.02 -25.74 -37.19
CA THR A 785 4.86 -25.49 -36.02
C THR A 785 4.16 -25.89 -34.74
N VAL A 786 2.90 -25.48 -34.54
CA VAL A 786 2.11 -25.81 -33.36
C VAL A 786 1.82 -27.31 -33.27
N THR A 787 1.50 -27.96 -34.42
CA THR A 787 1.29 -29.40 -34.48
C THR A 787 2.54 -30.20 -34.13
N LYS A 788 3.72 -29.79 -34.62
CA LYS A 788 5.01 -30.41 -34.29
C LYS A 788 5.35 -30.22 -32.78
N PHE A 789 5.02 -29.07 -32.22
CA PHE A 789 5.23 -28.81 -30.79
C PHE A 789 4.41 -29.75 -29.90
N TRP A 790 3.14 -29.94 -30.21
CA TRP A 790 2.27 -30.80 -29.40
C TRP A 790 2.51 -32.31 -29.59
N LYS A 791 3.13 -32.71 -30.71
CA LYS A 791 3.49 -34.12 -30.98
C LYS A 791 4.76 -34.58 -30.22
N LYS A 792 5.61 -33.67 -29.82
CA LYS A 792 6.76 -33.94 -28.96
C LYS A 792 6.31 -34.10 -27.49
#